data_44447f13e7d627ebe70a12aa7608c424
#
_entry.id   44447f13e7d627ebe70a12aa7608c424
#
_cell.length_a   1.000
_cell.length_b   1.000
_cell.length_c   1.000
_cell.angle_alpha   90.00
_cell.angle_beta   90.00
_cell.angle_gamma   90.00
#
_symmetry.space_group_name_H-M   'P 1'
#
loop_
_entity.id
_entity.type
_entity.pdbx_description
1 polymer ?
#
loop_
_entity_poly.entity_id
_entity_poly.type
_entity_poly.pdbx_seq_one_letter_code
_entity_poly.pdbx_strand_id
1 'polypeptide(L)'
;MINKINYSPFIAVCITALLLFSCSGGKWQKNVSDHEYNSYYSGENLDRIAFPIGGMGAGMFCMEGTGAISHMSVQNRPEIYNEPCMFAAISVKGIENGTKVLEGQVPGWKKFGIPNSGNGSAGASYGFPRFENARFLARFPFAVIDLHDNDIPLEITLTGWGPFIPTDPDNSSLPVGAIEYSFKNLTSKDVEAVFSYSSRNFMSQPNGNNRIKELPEGFILSEEGVKNKPESAGDFAVFTNEPGTQVDYCWFRGGWWDPLTMAWNTIQKSEYKTNPPVESRAPGTTLFVPFTLAPGDTKTIRLMIAWYVPDTNLRYGKDSEEVENEVCEDPNCSCNLPYYKPWYSGKFAGINEVVNYWKTNYEDLYRKSALFRDVFYNTTLPPVVIEAIAANLTILKSPTVLRQPDGKLWNWEGCSDNSGCCAGSCTHVWNYAQAMPHLFPSLERTMRHTEFYPSQDKEGHQTFRSALPIRPVATTFYAASDGQLGGIMKVYRDWRISGDDEWLKEIYPKVIESINYCIKTWDPRSTGTLEEPHHNTYDIEFWGPDGMCSSFYLGALKAISEMGIYLNEDVSKYEELYKKGREAMETYLFNGEYFIQKIMWKGLNAPDPEIRFNDPNNNIPEEERKLLIKEGPKYQYGTGCLSDGVLGTWIGAVCGLDNIVDSVKVTSHLKSVYLYNFKKNLSDHSNPQRPSYAMGDEGGLLLCSWPKGGRLSLPFVYSDEVWTGIEYQVASHLMMMGETEKGLDIVRACRDRYDGRIRNPFDEYECGHWYARAMSSYALLQGYTGVRYDAVTQEMHIDSHIGDFTSFISTETGFGNVGMRNGEPFYDGAFGEIIIRRFIMN
;
A
#
# COMPACT_ATOMS: atom_id res chain seq x y z
N MET A 1 76.05 27.88 -27.99
CA MET A 1 75.57 27.06 -26.86
C MET A 1 74.08 27.13 -26.88
N ILE A 2 73.47 26.06 -27.40
CA ILE A 2 71.99 25.95 -27.59
C ILE A 2 71.50 25.00 -26.55
N ASN A 3 70.71 25.51 -25.61
CA ASN A 3 70.06 24.66 -24.59
C ASN A 3 68.78 24.04 -25.19
N LYS A 4 68.74 22.72 -25.26
CA LYS A 4 67.53 21.90 -25.56
C LYS A 4 66.64 21.91 -24.38
N ILE A 5 65.38 22.34 -24.54
CA ILE A 5 64.30 22.14 -23.59
C ILE A 5 63.59 20.84 -23.95
N ASN A 6 63.66 19.86 -23.07
CA ASN A 6 62.94 18.60 -23.16
C ASN A 6 61.43 18.85 -22.79
N TYR A 7 60.54 18.61 -23.72
CA TYR A 7 59.09 18.53 -23.44
C TYR A 7 58.73 17.14 -23.00
N SER A 8 58.07 17.10 -21.87
CA SER A 8 57.54 15.87 -21.22
C SER A 8 56.44 15.23 -22.08
N PRO A 9 56.36 13.88 -22.17
CA PRO A 9 55.35 13.18 -22.98
C PRO A 9 53.93 13.20 -22.44
N PHE A 10 53.65 13.96 -21.36
CA PHE A 10 52.32 14.01 -20.74
C PHE A 10 51.29 14.90 -21.46
N ILE A 11 51.69 15.74 -22.41
CA ILE A 11 50.76 16.66 -23.12
C ILE A 11 50.15 15.99 -24.34
N ALA A 12 50.78 14.94 -24.90
CA ALA A 12 50.28 14.25 -26.10
C ALA A 12 49.11 13.29 -25.80
N VAL A 13 48.94 12.84 -24.56
CA VAL A 13 47.86 11.91 -24.16
C VAL A 13 46.51 12.64 -23.89
N CYS A 14 46.55 13.89 -23.44
CA CYS A 14 45.32 14.67 -23.19
C CYS A 14 44.66 15.21 -24.48
N ILE A 15 45.40 15.40 -25.57
CA ILE A 15 44.84 15.92 -26.83
C ILE A 15 44.19 14.81 -27.68
N THR A 16 44.66 13.55 -27.53
CA THR A 16 44.09 12.40 -28.23
C THR A 16 42.79 11.90 -27.58
N ALA A 17 42.58 12.17 -26.28
CA ALA A 17 41.33 11.83 -25.56
C ALA A 17 40.19 12.82 -25.87
N LEU A 18 40.50 14.07 -26.31
CA LEU A 18 39.47 15.06 -26.63
C LEU A 18 38.97 15.00 -28.09
N LEU A 19 39.59 14.20 -28.95
CA LEU A 19 39.16 14.02 -30.35
C LEU A 19 38.38 12.72 -30.62
N LEU A 20 38.16 11.88 -29.61
CA LEU A 20 37.37 10.65 -29.75
C LEU A 20 35.91 10.81 -29.26
N PHE A 21 35.49 12.00 -28.84
CA PHE A 21 34.10 12.25 -28.38
C PHE A 21 33.23 13.00 -29.40
N SER A 22 33.65 13.11 -30.66
CA SER A 22 32.90 13.86 -31.65
C SER A 22 32.59 13.08 -32.93
N CYS A 23 31.96 11.92 -32.82
CA CYS A 23 31.17 11.27 -33.86
C CYS A 23 30.45 10.02 -33.27
N SER A 24 29.50 10.20 -32.39
CA SER A 24 28.43 9.24 -32.23
C SER A 24 27.11 9.96 -32.52
N GLY A 25 26.50 9.58 -33.63
CA GLY A 25 25.17 10.03 -34.02
C GLY A 25 24.22 9.87 -32.82
N GLY A 26 23.42 10.91 -32.58
CA GLY A 26 22.53 11.00 -31.42
C GLY A 26 21.65 9.79 -31.28
N LYS A 27 22.07 8.84 -30.45
CA LYS A 27 21.14 7.96 -29.79
C LYS A 27 20.46 8.79 -28.71
N TRP A 28 19.16 8.94 -28.83
CA TRP A 28 18.35 9.47 -27.74
C TRP A 28 18.73 8.70 -26.47
N GLN A 29 19.44 9.37 -25.56
CA GLN A 29 19.61 8.83 -24.21
C GLN A 29 18.25 8.95 -23.55
N LYS A 30 17.74 7.80 -23.05
CA LYS A 30 16.62 7.76 -22.16
C LYS A 30 16.88 8.79 -21.05
N ASN A 31 15.92 9.67 -20.76
CA ASN A 31 15.93 10.46 -19.53
C ASN A 31 15.73 9.44 -18.38
N VAL A 32 16.82 8.83 -17.95
CA VAL A 32 16.84 8.09 -16.69
C VAL A 32 16.60 9.14 -15.61
N SER A 33 15.66 8.88 -14.72
CA SER A 33 15.48 9.69 -13.53
C SER A 33 16.83 9.84 -12.81
N ASP A 34 17.21 11.07 -12.47
CA ASP A 34 18.41 11.33 -11.68
C ASP A 34 18.19 10.99 -10.19
N HIS A 35 17.00 10.45 -9.83
CA HIS A 35 16.68 10.04 -8.49
C HIS A 35 17.39 8.74 -8.10
N GLU A 36 18.18 8.79 -7.04
CA GLU A 36 18.77 7.62 -6.41
C GLU A 36 17.73 6.94 -5.51
N TYR A 37 17.60 5.61 -5.66
CA TYR A 37 16.67 4.83 -4.81
C TYR A 37 16.93 5.04 -3.32
N ASN A 38 15.84 5.12 -2.55
CA ASN A 38 15.86 5.29 -1.10
C ASN A 38 16.62 6.55 -0.66
N SER A 39 16.61 7.61 -1.46
CA SER A 39 17.30 8.87 -1.26
C SER A 39 16.35 10.06 -1.36
N TYR A 40 16.90 11.28 -1.47
CA TYR A 40 16.12 12.49 -1.62
C TYR A 40 15.51 12.62 -3.02
N TYR A 41 14.24 13.01 -3.05
CA TYR A 41 13.57 13.53 -4.25
C TYR A 41 13.78 15.03 -4.34
N SER A 42 14.01 15.56 -5.54
CA SER A 42 14.21 16.98 -5.79
C SER A 42 13.76 17.36 -7.21
N GLY A 43 13.59 18.66 -7.48
CA GLY A 43 13.18 19.17 -8.80
C GLY A 43 11.83 18.57 -9.23
N GLU A 44 11.76 18.08 -10.46
CA GLU A 44 10.53 17.49 -11.04
C GLU A 44 10.08 16.19 -10.34
N ASN A 45 10.99 15.51 -9.64
CA ASN A 45 10.64 14.32 -8.86
C ASN A 45 9.76 14.63 -7.62
N LEU A 46 9.57 15.91 -7.27
CA LEU A 46 8.63 16.32 -6.20
C LEU A 46 7.18 16.42 -6.68
N ASP A 47 6.96 16.54 -7.98
CA ASP A 47 5.69 16.99 -8.56
C ASP A 47 4.48 16.13 -8.18
N ARG A 48 4.65 14.83 -8.09
CA ARG A 48 3.56 13.86 -7.83
C ARG A 48 3.61 13.23 -6.45
N ILE A 49 4.61 13.55 -5.63
CA ILE A 49 4.69 12.99 -4.28
C ILE A 49 3.49 13.41 -3.44
N ALA A 50 2.83 12.42 -2.85
CA ALA A 50 1.86 12.57 -1.78
C ALA A 50 2.04 11.40 -0.80
N PHE A 51 2.60 11.68 0.38
CA PHE A 51 2.97 10.68 1.39
C PHE A 51 1.90 10.60 2.47
N PRO A 52 1.22 9.46 2.68
CA PRO A 52 0.14 9.29 3.64
C PRO A 52 0.57 9.45 5.10
N ILE A 53 -0.14 10.29 5.82
CA ILE A 53 -0.04 10.51 7.26
C ILE A 53 -1.40 10.27 7.90
N GLY A 54 -1.47 9.37 8.85
CA GLY A 54 -2.71 8.96 9.51
C GLY A 54 -2.55 7.64 10.23
N GLY A 55 -3.66 6.99 10.56
CA GLY A 55 -3.69 5.68 11.21
C GLY A 55 -4.38 4.62 10.36
N MET A 56 -4.03 3.35 10.57
CA MET A 56 -4.67 2.23 9.89
C MET A 56 -6.18 2.20 10.16
N GLY A 57 -6.98 2.31 9.09
CA GLY A 57 -8.44 2.35 9.19
C GLY A 57 -9.02 3.63 9.78
N ALA A 58 -8.22 4.68 9.96
CA ALA A 58 -8.67 5.95 10.53
C ALA A 58 -8.81 7.08 9.50
N GLY A 59 -8.38 6.86 8.27
CA GLY A 59 -8.23 7.90 7.25
C GLY A 59 -6.85 8.56 7.28
N MET A 60 -6.61 9.50 6.36
CA MET A 60 -5.32 10.14 6.18
C MET A 60 -5.44 11.56 5.63
N PHE A 61 -4.35 12.28 5.73
CA PHE A 61 -3.96 13.35 4.79
C PHE A 61 -2.59 13.01 4.20
N CYS A 62 -2.22 13.63 3.08
CA CYS A 62 -0.90 13.45 2.52
C CYS A 62 -0.05 14.70 2.66
N MET A 63 1.25 14.51 2.94
CA MET A 63 2.29 15.53 2.80
C MET A 63 2.89 15.40 1.41
N GLU A 64 2.77 16.45 0.59
CA GLU A 64 3.31 16.47 -0.76
C GLU A 64 4.82 16.67 -0.77
N GLY A 65 5.47 16.37 -1.91
CA GLY A 65 6.90 16.54 -2.07
C GLY A 65 7.40 17.96 -1.84
N THR A 66 6.53 18.94 -2.00
CA THR A 66 6.82 20.35 -1.74
C THR A 66 6.45 20.83 -0.34
N GLY A 67 5.78 20.02 0.48
CA GLY A 67 5.35 20.36 1.84
C GLY A 67 3.88 20.76 1.98
N ALA A 68 3.14 20.84 0.88
CA ALA A 68 1.70 21.10 0.93
C ALA A 68 0.93 19.90 1.53
N ILE A 69 -0.27 20.17 2.06
CA ILE A 69 -1.18 19.14 2.58
C ILE A 69 -2.28 18.91 1.55
N SER A 70 -2.47 17.65 1.17
CA SER A 70 -3.47 17.26 0.17
C SER A 70 -4.10 15.90 0.49
N HIS A 71 -4.91 15.35 -0.42
CA HIS A 71 -5.56 14.04 -0.31
C HIS A 71 -6.31 13.86 1.02
N MET A 72 -6.96 14.93 1.48
CA MET A 72 -7.61 14.99 2.79
C MET A 72 -8.79 14.01 2.87
N SER A 73 -8.51 12.79 3.31
CA SER A 73 -9.41 11.62 3.34
C SER A 73 -9.76 11.24 4.78
N VAL A 74 -10.33 12.17 5.53
CA VAL A 74 -10.64 12.01 6.97
C VAL A 74 -12.13 11.76 7.25
N GLN A 75 -12.97 11.73 6.21
CA GLN A 75 -14.42 11.49 6.32
C GLN A 75 -14.81 10.03 5.99
N ASN A 76 -13.97 9.07 6.40
CA ASN A 76 -14.15 7.62 6.18
C ASN A 76 -14.33 7.21 4.71
N ARG A 77 -13.81 7.99 3.80
CA ARG A 77 -13.80 7.72 2.36
C ARG A 77 -12.54 8.31 1.71
N PRO A 78 -12.09 7.77 0.59
CA PRO A 78 -11.05 8.41 -0.22
C PRO A 78 -11.51 9.76 -0.76
N GLU A 79 -10.60 10.73 -0.77
CA GLU A 79 -10.79 12.04 -1.40
C GLU A 79 -9.44 12.50 -1.97
N ILE A 80 -9.04 11.89 -3.10
CA ILE A 80 -7.69 12.01 -3.66
C ILE A 80 -7.36 13.44 -4.11
N TYR A 81 -8.32 14.14 -4.68
CA TYR A 81 -8.14 15.53 -5.12
C TYR A 81 -8.60 16.58 -4.09
N ASN A 82 -8.89 16.16 -2.85
CA ASN A 82 -9.27 17.09 -1.80
C ASN A 82 -8.03 17.77 -1.22
N GLU A 83 -7.83 19.02 -1.62
CA GLU A 83 -6.78 19.91 -1.14
C GLU A 83 -7.43 21.15 -0.53
N PRO A 84 -7.81 21.10 0.75
CA PRO A 84 -8.37 22.26 1.42
C PRO A 84 -7.37 23.42 1.44
N CYS A 85 -7.88 24.67 1.39
CA CYS A 85 -7.02 25.84 1.57
C CYS A 85 -6.52 25.88 3.02
N MET A 86 -5.37 25.23 3.26
CA MET A 86 -4.62 25.22 4.50
C MET A 86 -3.14 25.32 4.21
N PHE A 87 -2.40 26.06 5.03
CA PHE A 87 -0.96 26.25 4.84
C PHE A 87 -0.29 26.75 6.12
N ALA A 88 0.95 26.37 6.32
CA ALA A 88 1.86 26.99 7.29
C ALA A 88 2.67 28.11 6.63
N ALA A 89 3.05 29.14 7.37
CA ALA A 89 3.92 30.19 6.89
C ALA A 89 4.87 30.65 7.99
N ILE A 90 6.02 31.17 7.60
CA ILE A 90 6.98 31.87 8.45
C ILE A 90 7.04 33.34 8.02
N SER A 91 7.09 34.22 8.99
CA SER A 91 7.38 35.64 8.77
C SER A 91 8.54 36.07 9.66
N VAL A 92 9.67 36.43 9.05
CA VAL A 92 10.89 36.88 9.73
C VAL A 92 10.89 38.40 9.79
N LYS A 93 10.87 38.95 11.00
CA LYS A 93 10.80 40.40 11.19
C LYS A 93 12.06 41.11 10.66
N GLY A 94 11.82 42.24 9.96
CA GLY A 94 12.88 43.11 9.51
C GLY A 94 13.64 42.61 8.28
N ILE A 95 13.22 41.49 7.67
CA ILE A 95 13.78 40.95 6.44
C ILE A 95 12.84 41.29 5.28
N GLU A 96 13.37 41.88 4.22
CA GLU A 96 12.65 42.09 2.96
C GLU A 96 12.35 40.71 2.35
N ASN A 97 11.12 40.47 1.90
CA ASN A 97 10.63 39.16 1.44
C ASN A 97 10.71 38.04 2.49
N GLY A 98 10.82 38.41 3.78
CA GLY A 98 10.95 37.48 4.90
C GLY A 98 9.68 36.67 5.26
N THR A 99 8.62 36.73 4.43
CA THR A 99 7.36 36.01 4.65
C THR A 99 7.12 35.04 3.51
N LYS A 100 7.09 33.75 3.82
CA LYS A 100 6.84 32.67 2.83
C LYS A 100 5.97 31.57 3.42
N VAL A 101 5.15 30.97 2.59
CA VAL A 101 4.50 29.70 2.90
C VAL A 101 5.58 28.64 3.03
N LEU A 102 5.49 27.80 4.05
CA LEU A 102 6.47 26.72 4.35
C LEU A 102 6.29 25.52 3.39
N GLU A 103 6.34 25.84 2.13
CA GLU A 103 6.19 24.94 0.98
C GLU A 103 7.17 25.34 -0.11
N GLY A 104 7.61 24.36 -0.91
CA GLY A 104 8.27 24.61 -2.20
C GLY A 104 7.30 25.10 -3.28
N GLN A 105 7.77 25.20 -4.51
CA GLN A 105 6.97 25.69 -5.63
C GLN A 105 5.79 24.78 -5.97
N VAL A 106 4.64 25.36 -6.31
CA VAL A 106 3.44 24.63 -6.69
C VAL A 106 3.69 23.89 -8.02
N PRO A 107 3.50 22.56 -8.07
CA PRO A 107 3.65 21.77 -9.28
C PRO A 107 2.82 22.30 -10.46
N GLY A 108 3.37 22.23 -11.67
CA GLY A 108 2.72 22.74 -12.88
C GLY A 108 1.37 22.09 -13.16
N TRP A 109 1.27 20.80 -12.95
CA TRP A 109 0.05 20.03 -13.20
C TRP A 109 -1.13 20.44 -12.29
N LYS A 110 -0.88 20.91 -11.06
CA LYS A 110 -1.93 21.42 -10.16
C LYS A 110 -2.54 22.72 -10.66
N LYS A 111 -1.75 23.53 -11.34
CA LYS A 111 -2.21 24.82 -11.89
C LYS A 111 -3.02 24.65 -13.18
N PHE A 112 -2.64 23.68 -14.03
CA PHE A 112 -3.20 23.55 -15.38
C PHE A 112 -3.64 22.14 -15.77
N GLY A 113 -3.42 21.11 -14.95
CA GLY A 113 -3.60 19.70 -15.31
C GLY A 113 -4.75 18.99 -14.60
N ILE A 114 -5.39 19.60 -13.61
CA ILE A 114 -6.51 19.01 -12.87
C ILE A 114 -7.87 19.52 -13.35
N PRO A 115 -8.96 18.79 -13.12
CA PRO A 115 -10.30 19.27 -13.39
C PRO A 115 -10.56 20.63 -12.72
N ASN A 116 -11.22 21.54 -13.43
CA ASN A 116 -11.55 22.90 -12.99
C ASN A 116 -10.36 23.86 -12.78
N SER A 117 -9.13 23.49 -13.14
CA SER A 117 -7.99 24.42 -13.05
C SER A 117 -8.09 25.63 -13.99
N GLY A 118 -8.97 25.60 -15.00
CA GLY A 118 -9.21 26.70 -15.93
C GLY A 118 -9.74 27.99 -15.29
N ASN A 119 -10.18 27.96 -14.03
CA ASN A 119 -10.59 29.16 -13.29
C ASN A 119 -9.42 29.87 -12.55
N GLY A 120 -8.17 29.44 -12.77
CA GLY A 120 -6.99 29.99 -12.12
C GLY A 120 -6.80 29.55 -10.66
N SER A 121 -7.40 28.45 -10.23
CA SER A 121 -7.33 27.90 -8.86
C SER A 121 -7.77 28.92 -7.80
N ALA A 122 -8.87 29.59 -8.06
CA ALA A 122 -9.39 30.69 -7.26
C ALA A 122 -9.60 30.29 -5.79
N GLY A 123 -9.04 31.05 -4.87
CA GLY A 123 -9.17 30.82 -3.41
C GLY A 123 -8.21 29.77 -2.83
N ALA A 124 -7.28 29.21 -3.61
CA ALA A 124 -6.15 28.45 -3.13
C ALA A 124 -5.02 29.38 -2.61
N SER A 125 -4.07 28.80 -1.86
CA SER A 125 -2.88 29.55 -1.37
C SER A 125 -1.79 29.69 -2.44
N TYR A 126 -1.98 29.22 -3.66
CA TYR A 126 -0.96 29.10 -4.70
C TYR A 126 -0.30 30.43 -5.11
N GLY A 127 -1.01 31.56 -4.95
CA GLY A 127 -0.47 32.89 -5.25
C GLY A 127 0.40 33.49 -4.16
N PHE A 128 0.63 32.84 -3.02
CA PHE A 128 1.49 33.34 -1.96
C PHE A 128 2.96 32.97 -2.20
N PRO A 129 3.93 33.80 -1.75
CA PRO A 129 5.36 33.52 -1.86
C PRO A 129 5.72 32.19 -1.19
N ARG A 130 6.56 31.38 -1.86
CA ARG A 130 7.06 30.08 -1.41
C ARG A 130 8.56 30.00 -1.48
N PHE A 131 9.12 28.97 -0.88
CA PHE A 131 10.55 28.68 -0.93
C PHE A 131 10.98 28.32 -2.37
N GLU A 132 12.19 28.76 -2.74
CA GLU A 132 12.74 28.50 -4.08
C GLU A 132 13.03 27.03 -4.29
N ASN A 133 13.55 26.35 -3.26
CA ASN A 133 14.00 24.99 -3.33
C ASN A 133 13.39 24.14 -2.20
N ALA A 134 13.06 22.91 -2.55
CA ALA A 134 12.64 21.87 -1.62
C ALA A 134 13.30 20.54 -2.00
N ARG A 135 13.52 19.69 -1.03
CA ARG A 135 13.85 18.28 -1.24
C ARG A 135 13.11 17.41 -0.23
N PHE A 136 12.68 16.26 -0.69
CA PHE A 136 11.84 15.35 0.09
C PHE A 136 12.57 14.03 0.34
N LEU A 137 12.50 13.50 1.57
CA LEU A 137 13.03 12.20 1.96
C LEU A 137 11.96 11.39 2.68
N ALA A 138 11.59 10.24 2.13
CA ALA A 138 10.77 9.28 2.84
C ALA A 138 11.64 8.40 3.75
N ARG A 139 11.19 8.27 4.99
CA ARG A 139 11.68 7.30 5.98
C ARG A 139 10.47 6.75 6.74
N PHE A 140 9.65 5.96 6.02
CA PHE A 140 8.37 5.49 6.56
C PHE A 140 8.49 5.05 8.03
N PRO A 141 7.61 5.49 8.94
CA PRO A 141 6.40 6.30 8.72
C PRO A 141 6.61 7.82 8.73
N PHE A 142 7.84 8.31 8.55
CA PHE A 142 8.21 9.72 8.50
C PHE A 142 8.45 10.20 7.08
N ALA A 143 8.04 11.44 6.81
CA ALA A 143 8.39 12.21 5.62
C ALA A 143 9.16 13.46 6.07
N VAL A 144 10.31 13.72 5.47
CA VAL A 144 11.17 14.86 5.82
C VAL A 144 11.31 15.76 4.60
N ILE A 145 11.14 17.06 4.79
CA ILE A 145 11.32 18.07 3.74
C ILE A 145 12.26 19.14 4.25
N ASP A 146 13.31 19.40 3.47
CA ASP A 146 14.18 20.53 3.68
C ASP A 146 13.79 21.65 2.72
N LEU A 147 13.57 22.85 3.26
CA LEU A 147 13.25 24.04 2.49
C LEU A 147 14.45 25.00 2.50
N HIS A 148 14.79 25.54 1.34
CA HIS A 148 15.86 26.51 1.17
C HIS A 148 15.42 27.71 0.37
N ASP A 149 15.80 28.89 0.86
CA ASP A 149 15.57 30.17 0.19
C ASP A 149 16.62 31.19 0.63
N ASN A 150 17.13 31.98 -0.32
CA ASN A 150 18.18 32.96 -0.04
C ASN A 150 17.71 34.17 0.80
N ASP A 151 16.41 34.46 0.76
CA ASP A 151 15.82 35.58 1.53
C ASP A 151 15.56 35.19 2.99
N ILE A 152 15.50 33.90 3.31
CA ILE A 152 15.17 33.41 4.67
C ILE A 152 16.43 32.94 5.39
N PRO A 153 16.85 33.63 6.47
CA PRO A 153 18.11 33.33 7.16
C PRO A 153 17.98 32.18 8.17
N LEU A 154 17.13 31.19 7.89
CA LEU A 154 16.87 30.02 8.70
C LEU A 154 17.07 28.75 7.89
N GLU A 155 17.67 27.74 8.50
CA GLU A 155 17.57 26.35 8.01
C GLU A 155 16.22 25.80 8.46
N ILE A 156 15.45 25.26 7.54
CA ILE A 156 14.08 24.84 7.81
C ILE A 156 13.88 23.40 7.37
N THR A 157 13.46 22.57 8.31
CA THR A 157 13.10 21.16 8.06
C THR A 157 11.69 20.89 8.57
N LEU A 158 10.87 20.28 7.74
CA LEU A 158 9.54 19.77 8.09
C LEU A 158 9.63 18.26 8.27
N THR A 159 8.99 17.71 9.31
CA THR A 159 8.89 16.27 9.53
C THR A 159 7.43 15.89 9.72
N GLY A 160 6.83 15.27 8.71
CA GLY A 160 5.47 14.76 8.78
C GLY A 160 5.45 13.30 9.23
N TRP A 161 4.54 12.94 10.16
CA TRP A 161 4.44 11.56 10.64
C TRP A 161 3.08 11.26 11.30
N GLY A 162 2.78 9.99 11.41
CA GLY A 162 1.71 9.46 12.25
C GLY A 162 2.17 8.15 12.88
N PRO A 163 1.61 7.72 14.01
CA PRO A 163 2.03 6.50 14.70
C PRO A 163 1.97 5.27 13.76
N PHE A 164 3.06 4.48 13.78
CA PHE A 164 3.14 3.18 13.14
C PHE A 164 4.14 2.33 13.91
N ILE A 165 3.60 1.38 14.66
CA ILE A 165 4.36 0.57 15.62
C ILE A 165 3.99 -0.88 15.37
N PRO A 166 4.83 -1.66 14.67
CA PRO A 166 4.60 -3.10 14.50
C PRO A 166 4.26 -3.76 15.83
N THR A 167 3.32 -4.69 15.83
CA THR A 167 2.74 -5.38 17.00
C THR A 167 1.78 -4.55 17.88
N ASP A 168 1.67 -3.23 17.64
CA ASP A 168 0.73 -2.34 18.37
C ASP A 168 -0.32 -1.76 17.40
N PRO A 169 -1.35 -2.54 17.04
CA PRO A 169 -2.36 -2.12 16.07
C PRO A 169 -3.21 -0.95 16.56
N ASP A 170 -3.43 -0.81 17.86
CA ASP A 170 -4.30 0.20 18.42
C ASP A 170 -3.68 1.60 18.31
N ASN A 171 -2.43 1.75 18.71
CA ASN A 171 -1.72 3.00 18.54
C ASN A 171 -1.42 3.32 17.07
N SER A 172 -1.30 2.30 16.23
CA SER A 172 -1.13 2.48 14.78
C SER A 172 -2.44 2.79 14.03
N SER A 173 -3.60 2.77 14.72
CA SER A 173 -4.93 3.07 14.17
C SER A 173 -5.53 4.40 14.67
N LEU A 174 -4.75 5.24 15.33
CA LEU A 174 -5.23 6.52 15.85
C LEU A 174 -5.56 7.51 14.72
N PRO A 175 -6.66 8.29 14.80
CA PRO A 175 -7.03 9.31 13.82
C PRO A 175 -6.19 10.59 14.04
N VAL A 176 -4.87 10.48 13.90
CA VAL A 176 -3.92 11.55 14.20
C VAL A 176 -2.75 11.61 13.24
N GLY A 177 -2.12 12.77 13.18
CA GLY A 177 -0.84 12.99 12.53
C GLY A 177 -0.17 14.24 13.10
N ALA A 178 1.09 14.47 12.74
CA ALA A 178 1.80 15.68 13.11
C ALA A 178 2.71 16.14 11.97
N ILE A 179 2.98 17.44 11.95
CA ILE A 179 4.05 18.05 11.17
C ILE A 179 4.89 18.88 12.13
N GLU A 180 6.15 18.50 12.30
CA GLU A 180 7.12 19.25 13.09
C GLU A 180 7.84 20.23 12.17
N TYR A 181 7.84 21.50 12.50
CA TYR A 181 8.57 22.57 11.80
C TYR A 181 9.77 22.98 12.63
N SER A 182 10.97 22.63 12.16
CA SER A 182 12.24 22.97 12.81
C SER A 182 12.89 24.17 12.14
N PHE A 183 13.26 25.15 12.91
CA PHE A 183 13.88 26.41 12.49
C PHE A 183 15.22 26.58 13.21
N LYS A 184 16.31 26.67 12.47
CA LYS A 184 17.66 26.95 13.02
C LYS A 184 18.18 28.26 12.50
N ASN A 185 18.63 29.13 13.42
CA ASN A 185 19.18 30.43 13.08
C ASN A 185 20.60 30.27 12.52
N LEU A 186 20.79 30.63 11.26
CA LEU A 186 22.10 30.58 10.58
C LEU A 186 22.89 31.89 10.71
N THR A 187 22.31 32.93 11.35
CA THR A 187 22.93 34.25 11.44
C THR A 187 23.74 34.40 12.72
N SER A 188 24.50 35.50 12.81
CA SER A 188 25.22 35.90 14.03
C SER A 188 24.43 36.83 14.96
N LYS A 189 23.11 37.02 14.74
CA LYS A 189 22.21 37.86 15.49
C LYS A 189 20.94 37.12 15.86
N ASP A 190 20.22 37.62 16.86
CA ASP A 190 18.88 37.10 17.15
C ASP A 190 17.96 37.30 15.95
N VAL A 191 17.14 36.32 15.69
CA VAL A 191 16.09 36.31 14.64
C VAL A 191 14.74 36.25 15.35
N GLU A 192 13.94 37.29 15.18
CA GLU A 192 12.53 37.30 15.59
C GLU A 192 11.66 36.83 14.43
N ALA A 193 10.77 35.90 14.69
CA ALA A 193 9.87 35.35 13.68
C ALA A 193 8.49 34.97 14.24
N VAL A 194 7.52 34.87 13.36
CA VAL A 194 6.19 34.35 13.66
C VAL A 194 5.89 33.17 12.73
N PHE A 195 5.73 31.99 13.32
CA PHE A 195 5.13 30.85 12.65
C PHE A 195 3.61 31.03 12.64
N SER A 196 2.95 30.70 11.57
CA SER A 196 1.49 30.68 11.48
C SER A 196 1.00 29.42 10.74
N TYR A 197 -0.17 28.92 11.15
CA TYR A 197 -0.91 27.90 10.39
C TYR A 197 -2.34 28.37 10.17
N SER A 198 -2.74 28.40 8.93
CA SER A 198 -4.01 28.94 8.45
C SER A 198 -4.85 27.83 7.82
N SER A 199 -6.15 27.82 8.09
CA SER A 199 -7.08 26.86 7.47
C SER A 199 -8.47 27.45 7.29
N ARG A 200 -9.10 27.17 6.12
CA ARG A 200 -10.56 27.27 5.99
C ARG A 200 -11.22 26.11 6.72
N ASN A 201 -12.49 26.28 7.11
CA ASN A 201 -13.25 25.15 7.64
C ASN A 201 -13.71 24.22 6.51
N PHE A 202 -12.86 23.25 6.16
CA PHE A 202 -13.14 22.27 5.11
C PHE A 202 -14.11 21.16 5.57
N MET A 203 -14.38 21.02 6.87
CA MET A 203 -15.40 20.13 7.40
C MET A 203 -16.82 20.61 7.07
N SER A 204 -16.96 21.91 6.74
CA SER A 204 -18.24 22.56 6.44
C SER A 204 -19.00 21.88 5.31
N GLN A 205 -20.29 21.60 5.55
CA GLN A 205 -21.20 21.01 4.59
C GLN A 205 -22.25 22.02 4.09
N PRO A 206 -22.72 21.91 2.83
CA PRO A 206 -23.88 22.68 2.38
C PRO A 206 -25.10 22.42 3.28
N ASN A 207 -25.69 23.50 3.83
CA ASN A 207 -26.81 23.44 4.78
C ASN A 207 -26.49 22.80 6.14
N GLY A 208 -25.22 22.59 6.45
CA GLY A 208 -24.73 22.17 7.75
C GLY A 208 -24.62 23.31 8.78
N ASN A 209 -24.25 22.98 9.99
CA ASN A 209 -23.99 23.92 11.07
C ASN A 209 -22.51 23.87 11.46
N ASN A 210 -21.70 24.58 10.68
CA ASN A 210 -20.25 24.59 10.89
C ASN A 210 -19.82 25.69 11.86
N ARG A 211 -18.78 25.35 12.65
CA ARG A 211 -18.16 26.28 13.61
C ARG A 211 -16.65 26.08 13.66
N ILE A 212 -15.94 27.10 14.09
CA ILE A 212 -14.56 26.99 14.53
C ILE A 212 -14.59 27.17 16.05
N LYS A 213 -14.25 26.10 16.78
CA LYS A 213 -14.33 26.02 18.25
C LYS A 213 -12.95 26.27 18.88
N GLU A 214 -12.96 26.77 20.12
CA GLU A 214 -11.75 26.93 20.91
C GLU A 214 -11.13 25.59 21.28
N LEU A 215 -9.81 25.56 21.22
CA LEU A 215 -8.98 24.50 21.76
C LEU A 215 -7.74 25.15 22.40
N PRO A 216 -7.25 24.72 23.56
CA PRO A 216 -5.99 25.21 24.12
C PRO A 216 -4.86 25.05 23.09
N GLU A 217 -4.13 26.15 22.86
CA GLU A 217 -3.04 26.26 21.85
C GLU A 217 -3.45 25.88 20.41
N GLY A 218 -4.75 25.98 20.05
CA GLY A 218 -5.22 25.57 18.73
C GLY A 218 -6.70 25.87 18.47
N PHE A 219 -7.27 25.11 17.54
CA PHE A 219 -8.67 25.24 17.12
C PHE A 219 -9.25 23.91 16.67
N ILE A 220 -10.58 23.84 16.64
CA ILE A 220 -11.34 22.71 16.06
C ILE A 220 -12.21 23.24 14.93
N LEU A 221 -12.02 22.69 13.72
CA LEU A 221 -12.95 22.82 12.60
C LEU A 221 -14.08 21.81 12.82
N SER A 222 -15.30 22.27 12.98
CA SER A 222 -16.42 21.44 13.38
C SER A 222 -17.58 21.55 12.41
N GLU A 223 -18.26 20.46 12.15
CA GLU A 223 -19.54 20.37 11.47
C GLU A 223 -20.48 19.48 12.29
N GLU A 224 -21.62 20.03 12.73
CA GLU A 224 -22.63 19.29 13.50
C GLU A 224 -23.45 18.31 12.64
N GLY A 225 -23.27 18.40 11.30
CA GLY A 225 -23.93 17.55 10.33
C GLY A 225 -25.22 18.14 9.76
N VAL A 226 -25.65 17.51 8.68
CA VAL A 226 -26.88 17.85 7.97
C VAL A 226 -28.00 16.90 8.46
N LYS A 227 -29.20 17.43 8.63
CA LYS A 227 -30.34 16.61 9.06
C LYS A 227 -30.52 15.37 8.15
N ASN A 228 -30.64 14.22 8.74
CA ASN A 228 -30.75 12.90 8.10
C ASN A 228 -29.48 12.43 7.34
N LYS A 229 -28.32 13.03 7.62
CA LYS A 229 -27.01 12.64 7.09
C LYS A 229 -25.97 12.65 8.23
N PRO A 230 -26.03 11.70 9.17
CA PRO A 230 -25.11 11.67 10.32
C PRO A 230 -23.64 11.61 9.87
N GLU A 231 -23.35 10.97 8.72
CA GLU A 231 -22.03 10.88 8.11
C GLU A 231 -21.41 12.24 7.72
N SER A 232 -22.19 13.30 7.72
CA SER A 232 -21.71 14.64 7.43
C SER A 232 -21.15 15.38 8.66
N ALA A 233 -21.36 14.84 9.87
CA ALA A 233 -20.82 15.39 11.10
C ALA A 233 -19.36 15.01 11.31
N GLY A 234 -18.59 15.91 11.91
CA GLY A 234 -17.21 15.61 12.28
C GLY A 234 -16.43 16.81 12.78
N ASP A 235 -15.36 16.52 13.47
CA ASP A 235 -14.43 17.49 14.04
C ASP A 235 -13.00 17.22 13.54
N PHE A 236 -12.27 18.30 13.27
CA PHE A 236 -10.86 18.28 12.89
C PHE A 236 -10.10 19.30 13.72
N ALA A 237 -9.19 18.84 14.59
CA ALA A 237 -8.42 19.66 15.50
C ALA A 237 -7.01 19.89 15.01
N VAL A 238 -6.53 21.13 15.14
CA VAL A 238 -5.13 21.51 14.90
C VAL A 238 -4.65 22.31 16.09
N PHE A 239 -3.53 21.91 16.69
CA PHE A 239 -3.00 22.53 17.89
C PHE A 239 -1.49 22.35 18.00
N THR A 240 -0.87 23.16 18.84
CA THR A 240 0.56 23.06 19.18
C THR A 240 0.74 22.78 20.68
N ASN A 241 1.96 22.49 21.08
CA ASN A 241 2.35 22.45 22.50
C ASN A 241 3.09 23.73 22.93
N GLU A 242 3.06 24.78 22.09
CA GLU A 242 3.81 26.03 22.35
C GLU A 242 3.03 26.96 23.27
N PRO A 243 3.53 27.25 24.47
CA PRO A 243 2.91 28.22 25.35
C PRO A 243 2.86 29.61 24.68
N GLY A 244 1.72 30.27 24.79
CA GLY A 244 1.54 31.58 24.18
C GLY A 244 1.11 31.58 22.72
N THR A 245 0.73 30.43 22.17
CA THR A 245 0.05 30.35 20.86
C THR A 245 -1.16 31.25 20.86
N GLN A 246 -1.27 32.11 19.86
CA GLN A 246 -2.39 33.04 19.68
C GLN A 246 -3.28 32.48 18.55
N VAL A 247 -4.61 32.57 18.69
CA VAL A 247 -5.53 32.04 17.66
C VAL A 247 -6.54 33.11 17.25
N ASP A 248 -6.61 33.33 15.94
CA ASP A 248 -7.68 34.06 15.29
C ASP A 248 -8.76 33.04 14.86
N TYR A 249 -9.85 32.95 15.62
CA TYR A 249 -10.92 31.97 15.31
C TYR A 249 -11.86 32.43 14.22
N CYS A 250 -11.70 33.65 13.71
CA CYS A 250 -12.57 34.16 12.65
C CYS A 250 -11.85 35.18 11.77
N TRP A 251 -11.45 34.73 10.59
CA TRP A 251 -10.95 35.67 9.58
C TRP A 251 -11.96 36.75 9.23
N PHE A 252 -11.48 37.80 8.59
CA PHE A 252 -12.33 38.88 8.11
C PHE A 252 -13.53 38.36 7.28
N ARG A 253 -14.73 38.77 7.61
CA ARG A 253 -15.97 38.40 6.91
C ARG A 253 -16.25 39.35 5.77
N GLY A 254 -15.62 39.14 4.63
CA GLY A 254 -15.81 39.91 3.41
C GLY A 254 -16.33 39.06 2.26
N GLY A 255 -16.52 39.66 1.13
CA GLY A 255 -16.85 39.00 -0.11
C GLY A 255 -15.59 38.52 -0.86
N TRP A 256 -15.76 37.70 -1.87
CA TRP A 256 -14.72 37.24 -2.79
C TRP A 256 -13.54 36.58 -2.04
N TRP A 257 -12.33 37.14 -2.16
CA TRP A 257 -11.12 36.63 -1.51
C TRP A 257 -10.68 37.45 -0.29
N ASP A 258 -11.51 38.42 0.16
CA ASP A 258 -11.18 39.30 1.28
C ASP A 258 -10.73 38.55 2.53
N PRO A 259 -11.36 37.42 2.96
CA PRO A 259 -10.93 36.70 4.14
C PRO A 259 -9.48 36.27 4.06
N LEU A 260 -9.08 35.65 2.93
CA LEU A 260 -7.73 35.14 2.71
C LEU A 260 -6.72 36.28 2.53
N THR A 261 -7.11 37.33 1.81
CA THR A 261 -6.28 38.54 1.63
C THR A 261 -5.96 39.20 2.98
N MET A 262 -6.95 39.34 3.86
CA MET A 262 -6.75 39.95 5.17
C MET A 262 -5.95 39.07 6.12
N ALA A 263 -6.12 37.74 6.05
CA ALA A 263 -5.31 36.79 6.81
C ALA A 263 -3.84 36.89 6.38
N TRP A 264 -3.57 36.86 5.06
CA TRP A 264 -2.21 37.00 4.53
C TRP A 264 -1.55 38.35 4.88
N ASN A 265 -2.30 39.45 4.82
CA ASN A 265 -1.80 40.79 5.21
C ASN A 265 -1.36 40.82 6.70
N THR A 266 -2.02 40.09 7.59
CA THR A 266 -1.63 39.96 9.00
C THR A 266 -0.32 39.17 9.11
N ILE A 267 -0.23 38.03 8.44
CA ILE A 267 0.96 37.16 8.43
C ILE A 267 2.16 37.93 7.87
N GLN A 268 1.98 38.65 6.73
CA GLN A 268 3.05 39.37 6.06
C GLN A 268 3.66 40.51 6.88
N LYS A 269 2.91 41.06 7.83
CA LYS A 269 3.41 42.08 8.76
C LYS A 269 4.07 41.51 10.02
N SER A 270 4.19 40.19 10.16
CA SER A 270 4.62 39.51 11.38
C SER A 270 3.75 39.88 12.59
N GLU A 271 2.48 40.16 12.33
CA GLU A 271 1.45 40.45 13.35
C GLU A 271 0.61 39.22 13.64
N TYR A 272 -0.13 39.25 14.73
CA TYR A 272 -1.14 38.22 15.02
C TYR A 272 -2.44 38.90 15.49
N LYS A 273 -3.53 38.16 15.33
CA LYS A 273 -4.88 38.54 15.76
C LYS A 273 -5.48 37.48 16.66
N THR A 274 -6.41 37.86 17.51
CA THR A 274 -7.07 36.99 18.48
C THR A 274 -8.58 37.22 18.47
N ASN A 275 -9.20 37.18 17.29
CA ASN A 275 -10.65 37.24 17.20
C ASN A 275 -11.29 36.01 17.89
N PRO A 276 -12.32 36.19 18.71
CA PRO A 276 -13.02 35.09 19.37
C PRO A 276 -13.80 34.24 18.36
N PRO A 277 -14.19 33.01 18.73
CA PRO A 277 -15.12 32.22 17.95
C PRO A 277 -16.44 32.95 17.70
N VAL A 278 -17.06 32.58 16.57
CA VAL A 278 -18.37 33.10 16.16
C VAL A 278 -19.38 31.97 16.03
N GLU A 279 -20.65 32.28 16.27
CA GLU A 279 -21.73 31.27 16.27
C GLU A 279 -21.95 30.58 14.93
N SER A 280 -21.53 31.19 13.83
CA SER A 280 -21.69 30.57 12.51
C SER A 280 -20.79 31.19 11.44
N ARG A 281 -20.43 30.35 10.45
CA ARG A 281 -19.78 30.71 9.19
C ARG A 281 -18.52 31.55 9.33
N ALA A 282 -17.59 31.15 10.21
CA ALA A 282 -16.24 31.67 10.18
C ALA A 282 -15.58 31.28 8.84
N PRO A 283 -15.03 32.25 8.06
CA PRO A 283 -14.41 31.95 6.76
C PRO A 283 -13.14 31.09 6.89
N GLY A 284 -12.45 31.14 8.01
CA GLY A 284 -11.24 30.43 8.33
C GLY A 284 -10.65 30.88 9.65
N THR A 285 -9.54 30.28 10.02
CA THR A 285 -8.82 30.49 11.28
C THR A 285 -7.32 30.46 11.04
N THR A 286 -6.56 31.11 11.94
CA THR A 286 -5.09 31.06 11.94
C THR A 286 -4.59 30.96 13.38
N LEU A 287 -3.69 30.04 13.67
CA LEU A 287 -2.88 30.05 14.88
C LEU A 287 -1.52 30.69 14.59
N PHE A 288 -0.95 31.35 15.57
CA PHE A 288 0.33 32.07 15.49
C PHE A 288 1.21 31.68 16.66
N VAL A 289 2.48 31.42 16.38
CA VAL A 289 3.52 31.16 17.39
C VAL A 289 4.67 32.16 17.19
N PRO A 290 4.71 33.29 17.93
CA PRO A 290 5.85 34.20 17.92
C PRO A 290 7.02 33.57 18.67
N PHE A 291 8.24 33.72 18.14
CA PHE A 291 9.46 33.23 18.76
C PHE A 291 10.69 34.05 18.39
N THR A 292 11.75 33.89 19.19
CA THR A 292 13.06 34.48 18.96
C THR A 292 14.10 33.37 19.04
N LEU A 293 15.05 33.33 18.11
CA LEU A 293 16.18 32.40 18.10
C LEU A 293 17.51 33.17 18.24
N ALA A 294 18.31 32.84 19.23
CA ALA A 294 19.67 33.29 19.31
C ALA A 294 20.54 32.64 18.18
N PRO A 295 21.74 33.20 17.89
CA PRO A 295 22.62 32.63 16.88
C PRO A 295 22.91 31.15 17.10
N GLY A 296 22.62 30.32 16.08
CA GLY A 296 22.83 28.86 16.09
C GLY A 296 21.77 28.07 16.84
N ASP A 297 20.83 28.71 17.52
CA ASP A 297 19.72 28.01 18.21
C ASP A 297 18.74 27.40 17.24
N THR A 298 18.10 26.33 17.69
CA THR A 298 17.04 25.62 16.96
C THR A 298 15.75 25.59 17.77
N LYS A 299 14.62 25.83 17.12
CA LYS A 299 13.28 25.65 17.67
C LYS A 299 12.46 24.74 16.79
N THR A 300 11.79 23.76 17.39
CA THR A 300 10.81 22.91 16.72
C THR A 300 9.42 23.22 17.23
N ILE A 301 8.53 23.60 16.32
CA ILE A 301 7.11 23.80 16.57
C ILE A 301 6.38 22.54 16.07
N ARG A 302 5.67 21.88 16.97
CA ARG A 302 4.87 20.69 16.65
C ARG A 302 3.45 21.10 16.33
N LEU A 303 3.05 20.94 15.08
CA LEU A 303 1.66 21.06 14.65
C LEU A 303 1.01 19.69 14.73
N MET A 304 0.22 19.47 15.77
CA MET A 304 -0.51 18.23 16.01
C MET A 304 -1.89 18.31 15.38
N ILE A 305 -2.27 17.25 14.68
CA ILE A 305 -3.52 17.13 13.94
C ILE A 305 -4.28 15.91 14.48
N ALA A 306 -5.60 16.06 14.68
CA ALA A 306 -6.48 14.98 15.08
C ALA A 306 -7.85 15.15 14.43
N TRP A 307 -8.57 14.05 14.17
CA TRP A 307 -9.93 14.11 13.65
C TRP A 307 -10.83 13.10 14.34
N TYR A 308 -12.14 13.36 14.25
CA TYR A 308 -13.16 12.49 14.80
C TYR A 308 -14.42 12.57 13.93
N VAL A 309 -14.67 11.54 13.13
CA VAL A 309 -15.83 11.40 12.25
C VAL A 309 -16.45 10.03 12.52
N PRO A 310 -17.34 9.93 13.53
CA PRO A 310 -17.78 8.64 14.07
C PRO A 310 -18.80 7.90 13.21
N ASP A 311 -19.56 8.63 12.37
CA ASP A 311 -20.65 8.08 11.60
C ASP A 311 -20.32 8.00 10.10
N THR A 312 -20.87 6.98 9.45
CA THR A 312 -20.72 6.76 8.00
C THR A 312 -22.03 6.29 7.40
N ASN A 313 -22.09 6.30 6.07
CA ASN A 313 -23.17 5.67 5.29
C ASN A 313 -22.67 4.43 4.53
N LEU A 314 -21.50 3.92 4.87
CA LEU A 314 -20.92 2.76 4.22
C LEU A 314 -21.63 1.47 4.68
N ARG A 315 -22.18 0.73 3.70
CA ARG A 315 -22.74 -0.59 3.88
C ARG A 315 -22.55 -1.41 2.61
N TYR A 316 -22.00 -2.60 2.74
CA TYR A 316 -21.81 -3.54 1.64
C TYR A 316 -22.34 -4.93 2.00
N GLY A 317 -22.67 -5.71 0.97
CA GLY A 317 -23.25 -7.03 1.14
C GLY A 317 -24.78 -7.00 1.30
N LYS A 318 -25.46 -7.96 0.67
CA LYS A 318 -26.90 -8.15 0.73
C LYS A 318 -27.23 -9.17 1.79
N ASP A 319 -28.09 -8.81 2.75
CA ASP A 319 -28.56 -9.73 3.75
C ASP A 319 -29.50 -10.79 3.13
N SER A 320 -29.44 -12.02 3.59
CA SER A 320 -30.43 -13.05 3.27
C SER A 320 -31.56 -13.03 4.32
N GLU A 321 -32.74 -13.51 3.96
CA GLU A 321 -33.86 -13.63 4.91
C GLU A 321 -33.54 -14.52 6.11
N GLU A 322 -32.63 -15.51 5.93
CA GLU A 322 -32.14 -16.39 7.00
C GLU A 322 -31.17 -15.66 7.93
N VAL A 323 -30.36 -14.75 7.41
CA VAL A 323 -29.32 -14.00 8.13
C VAL A 323 -29.92 -12.84 8.92
N GLU A 324 -31.06 -12.25 8.48
CA GLU A 324 -31.77 -11.23 9.26
C GLU A 324 -32.22 -11.71 10.65
N ASN A 325 -32.25 -13.03 10.87
CA ASN A 325 -32.67 -13.64 12.12
C ASN A 325 -31.51 -14.13 12.99
N GLU A 326 -30.27 -14.18 12.50
CA GLU A 326 -29.07 -14.50 13.28
C GLU A 326 -28.47 -13.22 13.89
N VAL A 327 -29.10 -12.67 14.89
CA VAL A 327 -28.58 -11.54 15.66
C VAL A 327 -27.43 -12.03 16.54
N CYS A 328 -26.26 -11.41 16.42
CA CYS A 328 -25.13 -11.65 17.32
C CYS A 328 -25.57 -11.34 18.78
N GLU A 329 -25.34 -12.25 19.71
CA GLU A 329 -25.74 -12.07 21.12
C GLU A 329 -24.86 -11.03 21.84
N ASP A 330 -23.67 -10.70 21.29
CA ASP A 330 -22.81 -9.65 21.84
C ASP A 330 -23.35 -8.26 21.43
N PRO A 331 -23.85 -7.46 22.37
CA PRO A 331 -24.38 -6.13 22.07
C PRO A 331 -23.31 -5.14 21.54
N ASN A 332 -22.01 -5.45 21.71
CA ASN A 332 -20.90 -4.64 21.22
C ASN A 332 -20.38 -5.08 19.85
N CYS A 333 -20.94 -6.15 19.28
CA CYS A 333 -20.54 -6.63 17.95
C CYS A 333 -20.93 -5.62 16.88
N SER A 334 -19.97 -5.24 16.04
CA SER A 334 -20.21 -4.33 14.93
C SER A 334 -21.14 -4.88 13.85
N CYS A 335 -21.38 -6.21 13.83
CA CYS A 335 -22.34 -6.85 12.93
C CYS A 335 -23.79 -6.38 13.17
N ASN A 336 -24.10 -5.89 14.37
CA ASN A 336 -25.41 -5.33 14.73
C ASN A 336 -25.59 -3.87 14.28
N LEU A 337 -24.55 -3.24 13.74
CA LEU A 337 -24.62 -1.86 13.28
C LEU A 337 -25.24 -1.78 11.87
N PRO A 338 -26.13 -0.82 11.60
CA PRO A 338 -26.70 -0.65 10.27
C PRO A 338 -25.65 -0.18 9.24
N TYR A 339 -24.62 0.57 9.67
CA TYR A 339 -23.54 1.09 8.85
C TYR A 339 -22.18 0.84 9.52
N TYR A 340 -21.12 0.84 8.73
CA TYR A 340 -19.77 0.82 9.25
C TYR A 340 -19.54 1.97 10.24
N LYS A 341 -18.74 1.73 11.26
CA LYS A 341 -18.16 2.75 12.12
C LYS A 341 -16.64 2.54 12.20
N PRO A 342 -15.83 3.60 12.23
CA PRO A 342 -14.39 3.45 12.39
C PRO A 342 -14.05 3.02 13.82
N TRP A 343 -12.98 2.26 13.96
CA TRP A 343 -12.51 1.72 15.25
C TRP A 343 -12.38 2.77 16.34
N TYR A 344 -11.84 3.94 16.01
CA TYR A 344 -11.61 5.00 16.98
C TYR A 344 -12.91 5.56 17.58
N SER A 345 -14.03 5.40 16.90
CA SER A 345 -15.33 5.82 17.43
C SER A 345 -15.84 4.93 18.58
N GLY A 346 -15.31 3.71 18.68
CA GLY A 346 -15.54 2.83 19.83
C GLY A 346 -14.58 3.08 20.99
N LYS A 347 -13.43 3.70 20.69
CA LYS A 347 -12.38 3.99 21.68
C LYS A 347 -12.55 5.37 22.35
N PHE A 348 -12.98 6.38 21.59
CA PHE A 348 -13.08 7.77 22.04
C PHE A 348 -14.52 8.28 21.94
N ALA A 349 -14.95 9.07 22.89
CA ALA A 349 -16.28 9.70 22.90
C ALA A 349 -16.35 10.97 22.05
N GLY A 350 -15.23 11.52 21.58
CA GLY A 350 -15.18 12.72 20.76
C GLY A 350 -13.76 13.25 20.54
N ILE A 351 -13.67 14.32 19.77
CA ILE A 351 -12.40 14.94 19.39
C ILE A 351 -11.52 15.32 20.57
N ASN A 352 -12.09 15.80 21.68
CA ASN A 352 -11.33 16.22 22.86
C ASN A 352 -10.57 15.03 23.50
N GLU A 353 -11.15 13.83 23.50
CA GLU A 353 -10.47 12.65 24.01
C GLU A 353 -9.33 12.22 23.09
N VAL A 354 -9.53 12.30 21.77
CA VAL A 354 -8.46 12.03 20.78
C VAL A 354 -7.30 13.01 20.99
N VAL A 355 -7.59 14.31 21.10
CA VAL A 355 -6.60 15.38 21.36
C VAL A 355 -5.82 15.13 22.65
N ASN A 356 -6.52 14.83 23.74
CA ASN A 356 -5.90 14.56 25.03
C ASN A 356 -5.01 13.32 24.99
N TYR A 357 -5.49 12.24 24.35
CA TYR A 357 -4.69 11.02 24.15
C TYR A 357 -3.43 11.30 23.32
N TRP A 358 -3.58 12.02 22.21
CA TRP A 358 -2.48 12.38 21.32
C TRP A 358 -1.44 13.25 22.03
N LYS A 359 -1.88 14.32 22.71
CA LYS A 359 -1.01 15.22 23.47
C LYS A 359 -0.23 14.49 24.58
N THR A 360 -0.91 13.59 25.30
CA THR A 360 -0.32 12.87 26.44
C THR A 360 0.70 11.82 26.00
N ASN A 361 0.46 11.13 24.88
CA ASN A 361 1.28 10.00 24.46
C ASN A 361 2.26 10.34 23.33
N TYR A 362 2.33 11.61 22.89
CA TYR A 362 3.09 12.04 21.73
C TYR A 362 4.53 11.53 21.73
N GLU A 363 5.28 11.76 22.80
CA GLU A 363 6.70 11.40 22.90
C GLU A 363 6.93 9.88 22.87
N ASP A 364 6.06 9.09 23.50
CA ASP A 364 6.19 7.65 23.50
C ASP A 364 5.88 7.07 22.12
N LEU A 365 4.81 7.57 21.47
CA LEU A 365 4.41 7.16 20.12
C LEU A 365 5.47 7.57 19.08
N TYR A 366 6.03 8.78 19.21
CA TYR A 366 7.14 9.22 18.37
C TYR A 366 8.35 8.30 18.52
N ARG A 367 8.78 8.06 19.74
CA ARG A 367 9.94 7.22 20.04
C ARG A 367 9.78 5.79 19.51
N LYS A 368 8.59 5.17 19.66
CA LYS A 368 8.31 3.83 19.18
C LYS A 368 8.27 3.77 17.66
N SER A 369 7.65 4.76 17.00
CA SER A 369 7.60 4.86 15.54
C SER A 369 8.99 5.14 14.94
N ALA A 370 9.79 5.99 15.62
CA ALA A 370 11.18 6.24 15.22
C ALA A 370 12.06 5.00 15.40
N LEU A 371 11.86 4.23 16.48
CA LEU A 371 12.57 2.96 16.67
C LEU A 371 12.28 1.98 15.51
N PHE A 372 11.01 1.83 15.11
CA PHE A 372 10.67 1.01 13.94
C PHE A 372 11.40 1.52 12.68
N ARG A 373 11.33 2.82 12.39
CA ARG A 373 12.05 3.43 11.26
C ARG A 373 13.54 3.09 11.32
N ASP A 374 14.19 3.35 12.43
CA ASP A 374 15.65 3.20 12.56
C ASP A 374 16.08 1.74 12.36
N VAL A 375 15.30 0.78 12.90
CA VAL A 375 15.56 -0.66 12.75
C VAL A 375 15.29 -1.13 11.31
N PHE A 376 14.21 -0.66 10.68
CA PHE A 376 13.86 -1.02 9.31
C PHE A 376 14.89 -0.53 8.29
N TYR A 377 15.38 0.71 8.45
CA TYR A 377 16.40 1.27 7.56
C TYR A 377 17.85 0.92 7.96
N ASN A 378 18.07 0.26 9.10
CA ASN A 378 19.37 -0.32 9.45
C ASN A 378 19.58 -1.65 8.70
N THR A 379 19.90 -1.56 7.42
CA THR A 379 19.94 -2.70 6.50
C THR A 379 21.05 -2.56 5.48
N THR A 380 21.54 -3.69 4.99
CA THR A 380 22.52 -3.76 3.88
C THR A 380 21.89 -4.18 2.55
N LEU A 381 20.56 -4.31 2.52
CA LEU A 381 19.83 -4.68 1.32
C LEU A 381 19.92 -3.57 0.25
N PRO A 382 19.75 -3.91 -1.05
CA PRO A 382 19.77 -2.91 -2.12
C PRO A 382 18.74 -1.78 -1.87
N PRO A 383 19.14 -0.50 -2.07
CA PRO A 383 18.24 0.64 -1.85
C PRO A 383 16.89 0.54 -2.56
N VAL A 384 16.86 -0.01 -3.78
CA VAL A 384 15.62 -0.20 -4.55
C VAL A 384 14.65 -1.18 -3.89
N VAL A 385 15.15 -2.20 -3.20
CA VAL A 385 14.32 -3.16 -2.45
C VAL A 385 13.68 -2.48 -1.24
N ILE A 386 14.46 -1.71 -0.49
CA ILE A 386 13.96 -0.98 0.69
C ILE A 386 12.94 0.09 0.28
N GLU A 387 13.20 0.81 -0.81
CA GLU A 387 12.27 1.81 -1.35
C GLU A 387 10.95 1.15 -1.77
N ALA A 388 10.98 0.03 -2.50
CA ALA A 388 9.78 -0.67 -2.93
C ALA A 388 8.91 -1.14 -1.76
N ILE A 389 9.53 -1.64 -0.69
CA ILE A 389 8.81 -2.06 0.51
C ILE A 389 8.23 -0.86 1.25
N ALA A 390 9.07 0.14 1.57
CA ALA A 390 8.66 1.33 2.33
C ALA A 390 7.54 2.12 1.62
N ALA A 391 7.62 2.24 0.30
CA ALA A 391 6.60 2.88 -0.51
C ALA A 391 5.23 2.20 -0.37
N ASN A 392 5.19 0.87 -0.39
CA ASN A 392 3.94 0.11 -0.32
C ASN A 392 3.43 -0.11 1.12
N LEU A 393 4.23 0.13 2.17
CA LEU A 393 3.73 0.21 3.54
C LEU A 393 2.73 1.38 3.74
N THR A 394 2.77 2.39 2.90
CA THR A 394 1.81 3.50 2.91
C THR A 394 0.37 3.07 2.65
N ILE A 395 0.17 1.93 1.97
CA ILE A 395 -1.16 1.32 1.75
C ILE A 395 -1.87 1.08 3.08
N LEU A 396 -1.13 0.68 4.12
CA LEU A 396 -1.69 0.44 5.45
C LEU A 396 -2.22 1.71 6.14
N LYS A 397 -1.76 2.89 5.73
CA LYS A 397 -2.24 4.20 6.21
C LYS A 397 -3.25 4.87 5.29
N SER A 398 -3.49 4.28 4.11
CA SER A 398 -4.40 4.81 3.11
C SER A 398 -5.86 4.44 3.40
N PRO A 399 -6.84 5.07 2.73
CA PRO A 399 -8.24 4.71 2.84
C PRO A 399 -8.59 3.31 2.30
N THR A 400 -7.64 2.57 1.74
CA THR A 400 -7.82 1.15 1.36
C THR A 400 -8.14 0.29 2.57
N VAL A 401 -7.63 0.65 3.75
CA VAL A 401 -7.80 -0.10 5.00
C VAL A 401 -8.88 0.56 5.86
N LEU A 402 -9.83 -0.24 6.34
CA LEU A 402 -10.82 0.14 7.35
C LEU A 402 -10.69 -0.80 8.57
N ARG A 403 -11.07 -0.30 9.73
CA ARG A 403 -11.06 -1.06 10.98
C ARG A 403 -12.34 -0.77 11.76
N GLN A 404 -13.09 -1.81 12.15
CA GLN A 404 -14.35 -1.71 12.87
C GLN A 404 -14.16 -1.52 14.40
N PRO A 405 -15.20 -1.10 15.15
CA PRO A 405 -15.13 -0.92 16.60
C PRO A 405 -14.71 -2.18 17.38
N ASP A 406 -15.06 -3.36 16.89
CA ASP A 406 -14.65 -4.66 17.46
C ASP A 406 -13.19 -5.03 17.14
N GLY A 407 -12.45 -4.14 16.48
CA GLY A 407 -11.05 -4.30 16.14
C GLY A 407 -10.78 -5.03 14.82
N LYS A 408 -11.78 -5.61 14.19
CA LYS A 408 -11.61 -6.36 12.94
C LYS A 408 -11.27 -5.44 11.76
N LEU A 409 -10.35 -5.90 10.92
CA LEU A 409 -10.05 -5.27 9.64
C LEU A 409 -11.10 -5.60 8.59
N TRP A 410 -11.39 -4.59 7.77
CA TRP A 410 -12.09 -4.74 6.51
C TRP A 410 -11.44 -3.82 5.48
N ASN A 411 -11.25 -4.30 4.25
CA ASN A 411 -10.43 -3.57 3.29
C ASN A 411 -11.10 -3.47 1.93
N TRP A 412 -10.76 -2.41 1.22
CA TRP A 412 -10.88 -2.33 -0.23
C TRP A 412 -9.71 -3.08 -0.88
N GLU A 413 -9.74 -3.29 -2.19
CA GLU A 413 -8.55 -3.66 -2.95
C GLU A 413 -7.65 -2.45 -3.17
N GLY A 414 -8.25 -1.28 -3.36
CA GLY A 414 -7.64 0.02 -3.54
C GLY A 414 -8.68 1.12 -3.45
N CYS A 415 -8.36 2.31 -3.93
CA CYS A 415 -9.24 3.48 -3.88
C CYS A 415 -9.42 4.08 -5.28
N SER A 416 -10.68 4.39 -5.65
CA SER A 416 -10.95 5.39 -6.69
C SER A 416 -10.77 6.79 -6.10
N ASP A 417 -10.93 7.84 -6.91
CA ASP A 417 -10.69 9.23 -6.50
C ASP A 417 -11.52 9.67 -5.29
N ASN A 418 -12.74 9.13 -5.12
CA ASN A 418 -13.70 9.54 -4.10
C ASN A 418 -14.50 8.39 -3.46
N SER A 419 -14.13 7.16 -3.73
CA SER A 419 -14.75 5.94 -3.18
C SER A 419 -13.73 4.83 -3.08
N GLY A 420 -14.01 3.80 -2.27
CA GLY A 420 -13.22 2.57 -2.33
C GLY A 420 -13.43 1.84 -3.66
N CYS A 421 -12.44 1.09 -4.09
CA CYS A 421 -12.49 0.20 -5.24
C CYS A 421 -12.55 -1.25 -4.77
N CYS A 422 -13.51 -2.02 -5.28
CA CYS A 422 -13.61 -3.46 -5.05
C CYS A 422 -13.69 -3.85 -3.56
N ALA A 423 -14.91 -3.79 -3.04
CA ALA A 423 -15.23 -3.98 -1.62
C ALA A 423 -14.93 -5.39 -1.10
N GLY A 424 -14.65 -5.52 0.20
CA GLY A 424 -14.84 -6.77 0.94
C GLY A 424 -13.59 -7.58 1.23
N SER A 425 -12.42 -6.98 1.43
CA SER A 425 -11.16 -7.70 1.73
C SER A 425 -10.92 -8.86 0.76
N CYS A 426 -11.07 -8.58 -0.53
CA CYS A 426 -11.05 -9.57 -1.61
C CYS A 426 -9.95 -10.63 -1.41
N THR A 427 -10.33 -11.88 -1.19
CA THR A 427 -9.43 -12.93 -0.72
C THR A 427 -8.28 -13.20 -1.69
N HIS A 428 -8.53 -13.15 -3.01
CA HIS A 428 -7.48 -13.41 -4.00
C HIS A 428 -6.51 -12.22 -4.16
N VAL A 429 -6.93 -10.97 -3.96
CA VAL A 429 -6.03 -9.80 -3.96
C VAL A 429 -5.19 -9.75 -2.69
N TRP A 430 -5.82 -9.98 -1.53
CA TRP A 430 -5.12 -10.00 -0.24
C TRP A 430 -4.24 -11.22 -0.02
N ASN A 431 -4.25 -12.21 -0.91
CA ASN A 431 -3.23 -13.26 -0.97
C ASN A 431 -1.81 -12.71 -1.21
N TYR A 432 -1.69 -11.64 -1.96
CA TYR A 432 -0.40 -11.03 -2.29
C TYR A 432 0.15 -10.12 -1.16
N ALA A 433 -0.71 -9.62 -0.28
CA ALA A 433 -0.33 -8.68 0.77
C ALA A 433 0.46 -9.35 1.90
N GLN A 434 1.78 -9.22 1.89
CA GLN A 434 2.66 -9.87 2.88
C GLN A 434 3.11 -8.95 4.02
N ALA A 435 2.84 -7.64 3.96
CA ALA A 435 3.23 -6.73 5.03
C ALA A 435 2.40 -6.92 6.32
N MET A 436 1.07 -7.07 6.19
CA MET A 436 0.15 -7.18 7.33
C MET A 436 0.47 -8.37 8.26
N PRO A 437 0.64 -9.62 7.75
CA PRO A 437 0.85 -10.78 8.61
C PRO A 437 2.16 -10.73 9.43
N HIS A 438 3.14 -9.97 8.96
CA HIS A 438 4.42 -9.81 9.67
C HIS A 438 4.44 -8.61 10.61
N LEU A 439 3.80 -7.50 10.26
CA LEU A 439 3.80 -6.28 11.05
C LEU A 439 2.68 -6.25 12.11
N PHE A 440 1.52 -6.79 11.76
CA PHE A 440 0.32 -6.82 12.62
C PHE A 440 -0.38 -8.18 12.57
N PRO A 441 0.25 -9.26 13.03
CA PRO A 441 -0.29 -10.62 12.94
C PRO A 441 -1.67 -10.77 13.57
N SER A 442 -1.92 -10.10 14.69
CA SER A 442 -3.24 -10.12 15.35
C SER A 442 -4.36 -9.56 14.48
N LEU A 443 -4.09 -8.48 13.71
CA LEU A 443 -5.07 -7.95 12.76
C LEU A 443 -5.26 -8.88 11.55
N GLU A 444 -4.20 -9.49 11.05
CA GLU A 444 -4.29 -10.47 9.95
C GLU A 444 -5.19 -11.65 10.35
N ARG A 445 -5.08 -12.16 11.59
CA ARG A 445 -5.97 -13.20 12.09
C ARG A 445 -7.44 -12.77 12.16
N THR A 446 -7.75 -11.48 12.34
CA THR A 446 -9.15 -11.00 12.23
C THR A 446 -9.69 -11.15 10.81
N MET A 447 -8.85 -11.02 9.78
CA MET A 447 -9.24 -11.29 8.39
C MET A 447 -9.50 -12.79 8.18
N ARG A 448 -8.66 -13.67 8.73
CA ARG A 448 -8.92 -15.15 8.72
C ARG A 448 -10.24 -15.49 9.38
N HIS A 449 -10.50 -14.89 10.56
CA HIS A 449 -11.79 -15.08 11.22
C HIS A 449 -12.95 -14.65 10.30
N THR A 450 -12.82 -13.51 9.62
CA THR A 450 -13.86 -13.03 8.69
C THR A 450 -14.06 -13.98 7.50
N GLU A 451 -13.00 -14.54 6.93
CA GLU A 451 -13.07 -15.48 5.82
C GLU A 451 -13.76 -16.81 6.20
N PHE A 452 -13.38 -17.38 7.36
CA PHE A 452 -13.80 -18.74 7.75
C PHE A 452 -15.08 -18.80 8.59
N TYR A 453 -15.60 -17.68 9.11
CA TYR A 453 -16.85 -17.65 9.89
C TYR A 453 -17.95 -16.87 9.17
N PRO A 454 -18.00 -15.52 9.17
CA PRO A 454 -19.14 -14.83 8.56
C PRO A 454 -19.17 -14.92 7.03
N SER A 455 -18.04 -15.17 6.35
CA SER A 455 -17.98 -15.30 4.89
C SER A 455 -18.04 -16.74 4.39
N GLN A 456 -18.05 -17.74 5.27
CA GLN A 456 -18.14 -19.15 4.94
C GLN A 456 -19.50 -19.71 5.34
N ASP A 457 -20.16 -20.41 4.43
CA ASP A 457 -21.41 -21.12 4.71
C ASP A 457 -21.18 -22.52 5.32
N LYS A 458 -22.28 -23.21 5.62
CA LYS A 458 -22.26 -24.56 6.23
C LYS A 458 -21.70 -25.65 5.31
N GLU A 459 -21.63 -25.39 4.00
CA GLU A 459 -21.08 -26.30 3.00
C GLU A 459 -19.58 -26.04 2.75
N GLY A 460 -19.01 -25.00 3.35
CA GLY A 460 -17.62 -24.59 3.19
C GLY A 460 -17.35 -23.64 2.02
N HIS A 461 -18.42 -23.17 1.33
CA HIS A 461 -18.27 -22.14 0.30
C HIS A 461 -17.95 -20.81 0.97
N GLN A 462 -16.92 -20.11 0.46
CA GLN A 462 -16.57 -18.76 0.92
C GLN A 462 -16.96 -17.71 -0.12
N THR A 463 -17.62 -16.63 0.35
CA THR A 463 -17.68 -15.42 -0.44
C THR A 463 -16.30 -14.79 -0.47
N PHE A 464 -15.72 -14.51 -1.65
CA PHE A 464 -14.40 -13.88 -1.72
C PHE A 464 -14.42 -12.38 -1.37
N ARG A 465 -15.60 -11.82 -1.08
CA ARG A 465 -15.83 -10.42 -0.68
C ARG A 465 -16.73 -10.39 0.56
N SER A 466 -16.20 -9.94 1.69
CA SER A 466 -16.94 -9.84 2.95
C SER A 466 -17.88 -8.63 2.99
N ALA A 467 -18.89 -8.69 3.82
CA ALA A 467 -19.81 -7.58 4.08
C ALA A 467 -19.18 -6.46 4.92
N LEU A 468 -19.73 -5.25 4.81
CA LEU A 468 -19.43 -4.11 5.69
C LEU A 468 -20.72 -3.51 6.25
N PRO A 469 -20.95 -3.43 7.57
CA PRO A 469 -20.17 -4.08 8.64
C PRO A 469 -20.00 -5.58 8.40
N ILE A 470 -18.95 -6.17 8.98
CA ILE A 470 -18.67 -7.61 8.85
C ILE A 470 -19.81 -8.39 9.48
N ARG A 471 -20.49 -9.22 8.68
CA ARG A 471 -21.61 -10.07 9.05
C ARG A 471 -21.81 -11.17 8.02
N PRO A 472 -22.55 -12.23 8.29
CA PRO A 472 -22.99 -13.18 7.27
C PRO A 472 -23.85 -12.49 6.20
N VAL A 473 -23.68 -12.90 4.94
CA VAL A 473 -24.44 -12.38 3.79
C VAL A 473 -24.86 -13.50 2.88
N ALA A 474 -25.90 -13.23 2.07
CA ALA A 474 -26.31 -14.15 1.02
C ALA A 474 -25.18 -14.34 0.00
N THR A 475 -24.81 -15.59 -0.21
CA THR A 475 -23.85 -15.97 -1.23
C THR A 475 -24.57 -16.04 -2.58
N THR A 476 -24.22 -15.12 -3.49
CA THR A 476 -24.86 -15.02 -4.82
C THR A 476 -23.86 -15.21 -5.97
N PHE A 477 -22.60 -15.50 -5.67
CA PHE A 477 -21.53 -15.61 -6.65
C PHE A 477 -20.63 -16.82 -6.38
N TYR A 478 -19.82 -17.20 -7.34
CA TYR A 478 -18.84 -18.29 -7.22
C TYR A 478 -17.78 -17.96 -6.15
N ALA A 479 -17.24 -18.98 -5.50
CA ALA A 479 -16.04 -18.84 -4.71
C ALA A 479 -14.84 -18.58 -5.65
N ALA A 480 -13.87 -17.78 -5.21
CA ALA A 480 -12.61 -17.62 -5.93
C ALA A 480 -11.66 -18.77 -5.53
N SER A 481 -11.21 -19.56 -6.50
CA SER A 481 -10.39 -20.75 -6.23
C SER A 481 -9.06 -20.41 -5.58
N ASP A 482 -8.34 -19.46 -6.15
CA ASP A 482 -7.08 -18.94 -5.60
C ASP A 482 -7.29 -18.21 -4.25
N GLY A 483 -8.42 -17.53 -4.08
CA GLY A 483 -8.78 -16.86 -2.83
C GLY A 483 -9.02 -17.84 -1.69
N GLN A 484 -9.89 -18.83 -1.91
CA GLN A 484 -10.28 -19.80 -0.88
C GLN A 484 -9.13 -20.77 -0.54
N LEU A 485 -8.45 -21.31 -1.55
CA LEU A 485 -7.27 -22.17 -1.35
C LEU A 485 -6.11 -21.41 -0.72
N GLY A 486 -5.89 -20.15 -1.15
CA GLY A 486 -4.92 -19.26 -0.53
C GLY A 486 -5.26 -18.92 0.92
N GLY A 487 -6.55 -18.80 1.26
CA GLY A 487 -7.03 -18.63 2.63
C GLY A 487 -6.57 -19.76 3.55
N ILE A 488 -6.65 -21.03 3.09
CA ILE A 488 -6.14 -22.20 3.81
C ILE A 488 -4.63 -22.11 4.04
N MET A 489 -3.86 -21.72 3.03
CA MET A 489 -2.42 -21.53 3.16
C MET A 489 -2.09 -20.38 4.12
N LYS A 490 -2.89 -19.30 4.11
CA LYS A 490 -2.71 -18.18 5.04
C LYS A 490 -3.02 -18.55 6.49
N VAL A 491 -3.94 -19.49 6.76
CA VAL A 491 -4.14 -20.03 8.13
C VAL A 491 -2.84 -20.69 8.61
N TYR A 492 -2.20 -21.50 7.77
CA TYR A 492 -0.92 -22.12 8.11
C TYR A 492 0.15 -21.06 8.38
N ARG A 493 0.30 -20.05 7.49
CA ARG A 493 1.24 -18.93 7.66
C ARG A 493 1.02 -18.20 8.98
N ASP A 494 -0.22 -17.82 9.27
CA ASP A 494 -0.57 -16.99 10.42
C ASP A 494 -0.34 -17.77 11.74
N TRP A 495 -0.56 -19.08 11.73
CA TRP A 495 -0.19 -19.96 12.83
C TRP A 495 1.33 -20.04 13.01
N ARG A 496 2.10 -20.21 11.93
CA ARG A 496 3.59 -20.29 12.00
C ARG A 496 4.23 -18.98 12.46
N ILE A 497 3.62 -17.83 12.14
CA ILE A 497 4.09 -16.50 12.58
C ILE A 497 3.73 -16.24 14.06
N SER A 498 2.54 -16.66 14.50
CA SER A 498 2.06 -16.40 15.86
C SER A 498 2.45 -17.44 16.89
N GLY A 499 2.54 -18.72 16.50
CA GLY A 499 2.69 -19.84 17.41
C GLY A 499 1.44 -20.11 18.27
N ASP A 500 0.28 -19.61 17.86
CA ASP A 500 -0.99 -19.74 18.60
C ASP A 500 -1.69 -21.05 18.26
N ASP A 501 -1.38 -22.10 19.03
CA ASP A 501 -1.92 -23.43 18.82
C ASP A 501 -3.42 -23.52 19.19
N GLU A 502 -3.89 -22.70 20.12
CA GLU A 502 -5.30 -22.68 20.49
C GLU A 502 -6.15 -22.07 19.38
N TRP A 503 -5.67 -20.99 18.77
CA TRP A 503 -6.30 -20.43 17.56
C TRP A 503 -6.32 -21.43 16.40
N LEU A 504 -5.23 -22.18 16.19
CA LEU A 504 -5.21 -23.23 15.17
C LEU A 504 -6.27 -24.30 15.43
N LYS A 505 -6.39 -24.79 16.67
CA LYS A 505 -7.41 -25.79 17.05
C LYS A 505 -8.83 -25.29 16.81
N GLU A 506 -9.08 -24.00 17.08
CA GLU A 506 -10.39 -23.37 16.90
C GLU A 506 -10.77 -23.27 15.41
N ILE A 507 -9.85 -22.79 14.55
CA ILE A 507 -10.15 -22.52 13.14
C ILE A 507 -10.08 -23.77 12.26
N TYR A 508 -9.29 -24.79 12.61
CA TYR A 508 -9.02 -25.97 11.77
C TYR A 508 -10.28 -26.71 11.29
N PRO A 509 -11.35 -26.92 12.10
CA PRO A 509 -12.60 -27.51 11.60
C PRO A 509 -13.20 -26.74 10.43
N LYS A 510 -13.12 -25.39 10.43
CA LYS A 510 -13.60 -24.55 9.35
C LYS A 510 -12.73 -24.65 8.09
N VAL A 511 -11.43 -24.85 8.28
CA VAL A 511 -10.48 -25.10 7.18
C VAL A 511 -10.80 -26.45 6.51
N ILE A 512 -11.16 -27.49 7.27
CA ILE A 512 -11.61 -28.79 6.76
C ILE A 512 -12.90 -28.64 5.92
N GLU A 513 -13.88 -27.87 6.38
CA GLU A 513 -15.10 -27.57 5.60
C GLU A 513 -14.73 -26.93 4.26
N SER A 514 -13.85 -25.93 4.30
CA SER A 514 -13.40 -25.17 3.13
C SER A 514 -12.70 -26.05 2.09
N ILE A 515 -11.69 -26.87 2.48
CA ILE A 515 -10.98 -27.71 1.52
C ILE A 515 -11.89 -28.78 0.93
N ASN A 516 -12.83 -29.33 1.71
CA ASN A 516 -13.78 -30.32 1.21
C ASN A 516 -14.76 -29.73 0.19
N TYR A 517 -15.15 -28.46 0.36
CA TYR A 517 -15.89 -27.72 -0.67
C TYR A 517 -15.07 -27.57 -1.95
N CYS A 518 -13.81 -27.16 -1.85
CA CYS A 518 -12.92 -27.00 -3.01
C CYS A 518 -12.76 -28.33 -3.79
N ILE A 519 -12.54 -29.44 -3.09
CA ILE A 519 -12.44 -30.77 -3.70
C ILE A 519 -13.75 -31.14 -4.42
N LYS A 520 -14.89 -31.03 -3.73
CA LYS A 520 -16.21 -31.34 -4.29
C LYS A 520 -16.54 -30.52 -5.53
N THR A 521 -16.16 -29.23 -5.52
CA THR A 521 -16.54 -28.27 -6.55
C THR A 521 -15.63 -28.31 -7.76
N TRP A 522 -14.32 -28.30 -7.54
CA TRP A 522 -13.34 -28.11 -8.62
C TRP A 522 -12.55 -29.36 -9.00
N ASP A 523 -12.44 -30.35 -8.11
CA ASP A 523 -11.82 -31.66 -8.36
C ASP A 523 -12.75 -32.83 -7.98
N PRO A 524 -14.01 -32.90 -8.48
CA PRO A 524 -14.97 -33.94 -8.11
C PRO A 524 -14.53 -35.36 -8.51
N ARG A 525 -13.55 -35.49 -9.40
CA ARG A 525 -13.00 -36.76 -9.88
C ARG A 525 -11.78 -37.21 -9.07
N SER A 526 -11.35 -36.38 -8.08
CA SER A 526 -10.19 -36.66 -7.22
C SER A 526 -8.90 -36.94 -8.01
N THR A 527 -8.65 -36.09 -9.01
CA THR A 527 -7.47 -36.16 -9.89
C THR A 527 -6.27 -35.41 -9.27
N GLY A 528 -6.53 -34.57 -8.28
CA GLY A 528 -5.55 -33.65 -7.69
C GLY A 528 -5.36 -32.37 -8.49
N THR A 529 -6.18 -32.14 -9.52
CA THR A 529 -6.16 -30.92 -10.36
C THR A 529 -7.54 -30.29 -10.43
N LEU A 530 -7.60 -28.96 -10.61
CA LEU A 530 -8.86 -28.25 -10.76
C LEU A 530 -9.32 -28.34 -12.22
N GLU A 531 -10.26 -29.25 -12.52
CA GLU A 531 -10.76 -29.49 -13.88
C GLU A 531 -12.04 -28.69 -14.19
N GLU A 532 -12.92 -28.54 -13.20
CA GLU A 532 -14.14 -27.75 -13.34
C GLU A 532 -13.84 -26.26 -13.46
N PRO A 533 -14.70 -25.43 -14.07
CA PRO A 533 -14.46 -24.00 -14.18
C PRO A 533 -14.33 -23.36 -12.79
N HIS A 534 -13.29 -22.54 -12.62
CA HIS A 534 -12.93 -21.95 -11.33
C HIS A 534 -12.56 -20.47 -11.49
N HIS A 535 -13.30 -19.65 -10.74
CA HIS A 535 -13.10 -18.21 -10.66
C HIS A 535 -11.77 -17.87 -9.96
N ASN A 536 -11.11 -16.80 -10.40
CA ASN A 536 -9.80 -16.42 -9.89
C ASN A 536 -9.56 -14.90 -9.98
N THR A 537 -8.37 -14.45 -9.56
CA THR A 537 -7.95 -13.04 -9.48
C THR A 537 -8.04 -12.24 -10.78
N TYR A 538 -8.28 -12.89 -11.89
CA TYR A 538 -8.46 -12.25 -13.21
C TYR A 538 -9.94 -12.01 -13.57
N ASP A 539 -10.85 -12.15 -12.60
CA ASP A 539 -12.30 -11.95 -12.76
C ASP A 539 -12.94 -12.84 -13.83
N ILE A 540 -12.32 -13.98 -14.08
CA ILE A 540 -12.75 -14.99 -15.08
C ILE A 540 -12.67 -16.38 -14.48
N GLU A 541 -13.39 -17.34 -15.13
CA GLU A 541 -13.23 -18.76 -14.87
C GLU A 541 -12.17 -19.35 -15.79
N PHE A 542 -11.14 -19.97 -15.23
CA PHE A 542 -10.32 -20.90 -16.00
C PHE A 542 -11.05 -22.23 -16.16
N TRP A 543 -11.03 -22.76 -17.37
CA TRP A 543 -11.69 -24.00 -17.75
C TRP A 543 -10.65 -25.09 -17.98
N GLY A 544 -10.64 -26.08 -17.11
CA GLY A 544 -9.62 -27.13 -17.07
C GLY A 544 -8.38 -26.74 -16.28
N PRO A 545 -7.50 -27.71 -16.01
CA PRO A 545 -6.37 -27.54 -15.10
C PRO A 545 -5.32 -26.56 -15.65
N ASP A 546 -4.79 -25.73 -14.76
CA ASP A 546 -3.82 -24.68 -15.05
C ASP A 546 -2.74 -24.64 -13.97
N GLY A 547 -1.62 -23.94 -14.25
CA GLY A 547 -0.49 -23.88 -13.34
C GLY A 547 -0.78 -23.07 -12.08
N MET A 548 -1.46 -21.91 -12.21
CA MET A 548 -1.69 -20.99 -11.09
C MET A 548 -2.59 -21.61 -10.02
N CYS A 549 -3.84 -21.94 -10.36
CA CYS A 549 -4.82 -22.46 -9.41
C CYS A 549 -4.49 -23.87 -8.93
N SER A 550 -3.87 -24.73 -9.78
CA SER A 550 -3.37 -26.04 -9.34
C SER A 550 -2.25 -25.90 -8.31
N SER A 551 -1.35 -24.91 -8.44
CA SER A 551 -0.31 -24.68 -7.42
C SER A 551 -0.88 -24.24 -6.06
N PHE A 552 -1.96 -23.46 -6.06
CA PHE A 552 -2.72 -23.14 -4.84
C PHE A 552 -3.37 -24.37 -4.22
N TYR A 553 -3.96 -25.23 -5.06
CA TYR A 553 -4.60 -26.44 -4.58
C TYR A 553 -3.59 -27.37 -3.90
N LEU A 554 -2.43 -27.58 -4.52
CA LEU A 554 -1.34 -28.35 -3.90
C LEU A 554 -0.84 -27.71 -2.60
N GLY A 555 -0.68 -26.39 -2.58
CA GLY A 555 -0.29 -25.66 -1.38
C GLY A 555 -1.32 -25.81 -0.25
N ALA A 556 -2.61 -25.70 -0.56
CA ALA A 556 -3.68 -25.89 0.42
C ALA A 556 -3.75 -27.33 0.96
N LEU A 557 -3.62 -28.35 0.08
CA LEU A 557 -3.57 -29.77 0.47
C LEU A 557 -2.38 -30.06 1.38
N LYS A 558 -1.23 -29.46 1.11
CA LYS A 558 -0.04 -29.60 1.95
C LYS A 558 -0.23 -28.88 3.28
N ALA A 559 -0.71 -27.63 3.27
CA ALA A 559 -0.95 -26.85 4.48
C ALA A 559 -1.91 -27.55 5.46
N ILE A 560 -3.02 -28.08 4.93
CA ILE A 560 -4.00 -28.78 5.78
C ILE A 560 -3.43 -30.10 6.32
N SER A 561 -2.60 -30.79 5.54
CA SER A 561 -1.92 -32.00 6.02
C SER A 561 -0.94 -31.69 7.15
N GLU A 562 -0.10 -30.68 7.01
CA GLU A 562 0.84 -30.25 8.05
C GLU A 562 0.12 -29.84 9.36
N MET A 563 -0.93 -29.02 9.24
CA MET A 563 -1.76 -28.61 10.40
C MET A 563 -2.46 -29.82 11.05
N GLY A 564 -3.02 -30.73 10.23
CA GLY A 564 -3.71 -31.92 10.74
C GLY A 564 -2.77 -32.89 11.41
N ILE A 565 -1.59 -33.15 10.86
CA ILE A 565 -0.55 -34.00 11.51
C ILE A 565 -0.19 -33.40 12.87
N TYR A 566 0.00 -32.08 12.97
CA TYR A 566 0.29 -31.42 14.24
C TYR A 566 -0.84 -31.61 15.27
N LEU A 567 -2.11 -31.58 14.80
CA LEU A 567 -3.30 -31.78 15.63
C LEU A 567 -3.66 -33.25 15.88
N ASN A 568 -2.91 -34.19 15.31
CA ASN A 568 -3.15 -35.66 15.35
C ASN A 568 -4.46 -36.06 14.62
N GLU A 569 -4.80 -35.39 13.53
CA GLU A 569 -5.93 -35.71 12.67
C GLU A 569 -5.53 -36.63 11.52
N ASP A 570 -6.51 -37.37 10.94
CA ASP A 570 -6.28 -38.19 9.74
C ASP A 570 -6.30 -37.31 8.48
N VAL A 571 -5.15 -37.18 7.84
CA VAL A 571 -4.94 -36.36 6.64
C VAL A 571 -4.68 -37.19 5.37
N SER A 572 -4.76 -38.51 5.44
CA SER A 572 -4.39 -39.46 4.35
C SER A 572 -5.01 -39.09 2.99
N LYS A 573 -6.30 -38.63 3.02
CA LYS A 573 -7.01 -38.19 1.83
C LYS A 573 -6.33 -37.01 1.13
N TYR A 574 -5.85 -36.04 1.92
CA TYR A 574 -5.25 -34.80 1.41
C TYR A 574 -3.84 -35.06 0.89
N GLU A 575 -3.08 -35.95 1.57
CA GLU A 575 -1.76 -36.40 1.11
C GLU A 575 -1.82 -37.17 -0.21
N GLU A 576 -2.84 -38.04 -0.37
CA GLU A 576 -3.05 -38.78 -1.64
C GLU A 576 -3.37 -37.82 -2.79
N LEU A 577 -4.29 -36.88 -2.58
CA LEU A 577 -4.63 -35.85 -3.58
C LEU A 577 -3.43 -34.98 -3.93
N TYR A 578 -2.66 -34.54 -2.92
CA TYR A 578 -1.43 -33.80 -3.13
C TYR A 578 -0.45 -34.55 -4.03
N LYS A 579 -0.23 -35.83 -3.75
CA LYS A 579 0.70 -36.66 -4.55
C LYS A 579 0.25 -36.79 -6.00
N LYS A 580 -1.03 -37.07 -6.26
CA LYS A 580 -1.61 -37.15 -7.61
C LYS A 580 -1.48 -35.81 -8.35
N GLY A 581 -1.87 -34.72 -7.68
CA GLY A 581 -1.85 -33.39 -8.29
C GLY A 581 -0.45 -32.90 -8.57
N ARG A 582 0.52 -33.20 -7.71
CA ARG A 582 1.93 -32.88 -7.95
C ARG A 582 2.44 -33.61 -9.21
N GLU A 583 2.16 -34.90 -9.35
CA GLU A 583 2.52 -35.67 -10.54
C GLU A 583 1.88 -35.09 -11.80
N ALA A 584 0.58 -34.75 -11.74
CA ALA A 584 -0.14 -34.16 -12.87
C ALA A 584 0.44 -32.78 -13.24
N MET A 585 0.69 -31.92 -12.27
CA MET A 585 1.28 -30.61 -12.52
C MET A 585 2.67 -30.72 -13.14
N GLU A 586 3.52 -31.63 -12.65
CA GLU A 586 4.89 -31.79 -13.11
C GLU A 586 5.01 -32.51 -14.48
N THR A 587 4.03 -33.33 -14.86
CA THR A 587 4.09 -34.10 -16.11
C THR A 587 3.12 -33.62 -17.19
N TYR A 588 1.92 -33.19 -16.81
CA TYR A 588 0.86 -32.84 -17.77
C TYR A 588 0.76 -31.33 -18.02
N LEU A 589 0.99 -30.50 -16.99
CA LEU A 589 0.92 -29.04 -17.11
C LEU A 589 2.29 -28.39 -17.42
N PHE A 590 3.40 -29.07 -17.24
CA PHE A 590 4.73 -28.56 -17.60
C PHE A 590 5.07 -28.91 -19.06
N ASN A 591 5.29 -27.88 -19.89
CA ASN A 591 5.56 -28.07 -21.32
C ASN A 591 7.05 -28.33 -21.66
N GLY A 592 7.89 -28.53 -20.64
CA GLY A 592 9.35 -28.67 -20.75
C GLY A 592 10.11 -27.37 -20.47
N GLU A 593 9.41 -26.24 -20.29
CA GLU A 593 10.00 -24.93 -20.04
C GLU A 593 9.19 -24.12 -19.03
N TYR A 594 7.86 -24.08 -19.15
CA TYR A 594 6.97 -23.40 -18.21
C TYR A 594 5.64 -24.14 -18.06
N PHE A 595 4.88 -23.78 -17.01
CA PHE A 595 3.54 -24.33 -16.74
C PHE A 595 2.49 -23.65 -17.61
N ILE A 596 1.52 -24.41 -18.11
CA ILE A 596 0.47 -24.00 -19.04
C ILE A 596 -0.91 -24.39 -18.50
N GLN A 597 -1.96 -23.90 -19.15
CA GLN A 597 -3.33 -24.36 -18.97
C GLN A 597 -3.70 -25.41 -20.04
N LYS A 598 -4.39 -26.44 -19.62
CA LYS A 598 -5.06 -27.41 -20.53
C LYS A 598 -6.54 -27.07 -20.58
N ILE A 599 -6.93 -26.25 -21.57
CA ILE A 599 -8.32 -25.83 -21.74
C ILE A 599 -9.22 -27.05 -21.92
N MET A 600 -10.23 -27.19 -21.09
CA MET A 600 -11.15 -28.31 -21.08
C MET A 600 -12.57 -27.82 -20.74
N TRP A 601 -13.56 -28.08 -21.58
CA TRP A 601 -14.96 -27.68 -21.33
C TRP A 601 -15.98 -28.78 -21.62
N LYS A 602 -15.53 -29.98 -22.07
CA LYS A 602 -16.38 -31.14 -22.31
C LYS A 602 -16.13 -32.23 -21.28
N GLY A 603 -17.18 -32.93 -20.89
CA GLY A 603 -17.09 -34.01 -19.90
C GLY A 603 -16.97 -33.53 -18.45
N LEU A 604 -17.28 -32.27 -18.20
CA LEU A 604 -17.32 -31.67 -16.88
C LEU A 604 -18.72 -31.78 -16.24
N ASN A 605 -18.81 -31.54 -14.94
CA ASN A 605 -20.11 -31.39 -14.25
C ASN A 605 -20.74 -30.05 -14.59
N ALA A 606 -19.93 -29.03 -14.85
CA ALA A 606 -20.40 -27.73 -15.30
C ALA A 606 -21.11 -27.85 -16.66
N PRO A 607 -22.17 -27.05 -16.88
CA PRO A 607 -22.87 -27.03 -18.17
C PRO A 607 -21.90 -26.72 -19.32
N ASP A 608 -22.00 -27.50 -20.41
CA ASP A 608 -21.21 -27.23 -21.61
C ASP A 608 -21.48 -25.80 -22.11
N PRO A 609 -20.48 -24.93 -22.20
CA PRO A 609 -20.65 -23.55 -22.63
C PRO A 609 -21.21 -23.43 -24.06
N GLU A 610 -21.06 -24.45 -24.91
CA GLU A 610 -21.68 -24.48 -26.25
C GLU A 610 -23.22 -24.41 -26.18
N ILE A 611 -23.83 -24.91 -25.11
CA ILE A 611 -25.29 -24.81 -24.90
C ILE A 611 -25.67 -23.32 -24.80
N ARG A 612 -24.91 -22.56 -24.03
CA ARG A 612 -25.10 -21.10 -23.87
C ARG A 612 -24.79 -20.34 -25.16
N PHE A 613 -23.79 -20.77 -25.91
CA PHE A 613 -23.40 -20.12 -27.16
C PHE A 613 -24.47 -20.31 -28.26
N ASN A 614 -25.20 -21.43 -28.22
CA ASN A 614 -26.24 -21.78 -29.18
C ASN A 614 -27.65 -21.36 -28.73
N ASP A 615 -27.83 -20.82 -27.52
CA ASP A 615 -29.12 -20.33 -27.07
C ASP A 615 -29.50 -19.04 -27.81
N PRO A 616 -30.62 -19.02 -28.58
CA PRO A 616 -31.04 -17.86 -29.34
C PRO A 616 -31.47 -16.66 -28.44
N ASN A 617 -31.72 -16.90 -27.13
CA ASN A 617 -32.04 -15.84 -26.18
C ASN A 617 -30.78 -15.11 -25.67
N ASN A 618 -29.61 -15.71 -25.83
CA ASN A 618 -28.35 -15.05 -25.56
C ASN A 618 -27.94 -14.24 -26.80
N ASN A 619 -27.99 -12.92 -26.72
CA ASN A 619 -27.59 -11.99 -27.79
C ASN A 619 -26.06 -12.01 -28.02
N ILE A 620 -25.49 -13.19 -28.27
CA ILE A 620 -24.08 -13.33 -28.64
C ILE A 620 -23.96 -13.05 -30.15
N PRO A 621 -23.12 -12.07 -30.57
CA PRO A 621 -22.88 -11.81 -31.99
C PRO A 621 -22.42 -13.09 -32.73
N GLU A 622 -22.86 -13.27 -33.97
CA GLU A 622 -22.55 -14.49 -34.72
C GLU A 622 -21.04 -14.69 -34.89
N GLU A 623 -20.27 -13.64 -35.05
CA GLU A 623 -18.81 -13.70 -35.16
C GLU A 623 -18.18 -14.23 -33.85
N GLU A 624 -18.60 -13.72 -32.72
CA GLU A 624 -18.17 -14.20 -31.39
C GLU A 624 -18.58 -15.66 -31.20
N ARG A 625 -19.82 -16.03 -31.51
CA ARG A 625 -20.29 -17.41 -31.38
C ARG A 625 -19.45 -18.39 -32.19
N LYS A 626 -19.09 -18.05 -33.44
CA LYS A 626 -18.20 -18.89 -34.27
C LYS A 626 -16.82 -19.12 -33.66
N LEU A 627 -16.25 -18.08 -33.03
CA LEU A 627 -14.99 -18.19 -32.30
C LEU A 627 -15.12 -19.11 -31.09
N LEU A 628 -16.19 -18.92 -30.28
CA LEU A 628 -16.41 -19.72 -29.07
C LEU A 628 -16.64 -21.19 -29.36
N ILE A 629 -17.37 -21.54 -30.45
CA ILE A 629 -17.55 -22.93 -30.90
C ILE A 629 -16.21 -23.56 -31.33
N LYS A 630 -15.34 -22.78 -31.95
CA LYS A 630 -14.03 -23.24 -32.42
C LYS A 630 -12.99 -23.33 -31.31
N GLU A 631 -12.90 -22.32 -30.43
CA GLU A 631 -11.79 -22.11 -29.48
C GLU A 631 -12.19 -22.41 -28.02
N GLY A 632 -13.47 -22.65 -27.74
CA GLY A 632 -14.02 -22.89 -26.42
C GLY A 632 -14.27 -21.60 -25.64
N PRO A 633 -14.35 -21.64 -24.29
CA PRO A 633 -14.55 -20.47 -23.44
C PRO A 633 -13.51 -19.39 -23.69
N LYS A 634 -13.96 -18.13 -23.80
CA LYS A 634 -13.05 -17.00 -24.00
C LYS A 634 -12.20 -16.70 -22.76
N TYR A 635 -11.14 -15.93 -22.99
CA TYR A 635 -10.24 -15.42 -21.92
C TYR A 635 -9.35 -16.49 -21.26
N GLN A 636 -9.18 -17.64 -21.92
CA GLN A 636 -8.24 -18.66 -21.44
C GLN A 636 -6.81 -18.31 -21.88
N TYR A 637 -5.80 -18.67 -21.06
CA TYR A 637 -4.42 -18.44 -21.44
C TYR A 637 -3.78 -19.63 -22.19
N GLY A 638 -4.30 -20.85 -22.04
CA GLY A 638 -3.87 -22.02 -22.76
C GLY A 638 -2.38 -22.29 -22.67
N THR A 639 -1.69 -22.18 -23.82
CA THR A 639 -0.22 -22.36 -23.93
C THR A 639 0.58 -21.10 -23.57
N GLY A 640 -0.06 -20.05 -23.05
CA GLY A 640 0.61 -18.83 -22.61
C GLY A 640 1.55 -19.04 -21.43
N CYS A 641 2.60 -18.23 -21.38
CA CYS A 641 3.48 -18.11 -20.22
C CYS A 641 2.89 -17.07 -19.28
N LEU A 642 2.17 -17.53 -18.25
CA LEU A 642 1.50 -16.68 -17.27
C LEU A 642 2.49 -16.26 -16.18
N SER A 643 2.60 -14.97 -15.86
CA SER A 643 3.62 -14.46 -14.92
C SER A 643 3.48 -15.01 -13.51
N ASP A 644 2.27 -15.11 -13.01
CA ASP A 644 1.96 -15.75 -11.72
C ASP A 644 1.48 -17.20 -11.85
N GLY A 645 1.86 -17.87 -12.93
CA GLY A 645 1.46 -19.25 -13.27
C GLY A 645 1.85 -20.32 -12.25
N VAL A 646 2.62 -19.97 -11.22
CA VAL A 646 2.99 -20.84 -10.09
C VAL A 646 2.84 -20.08 -8.74
N LEU A 647 1.84 -19.20 -8.67
CA LEU A 647 1.63 -18.32 -7.52
C LEU A 647 1.47 -19.07 -6.19
N GLY A 648 0.82 -20.24 -6.19
CA GLY A 648 0.71 -21.08 -5.00
C GLY A 648 2.04 -21.55 -4.44
N THR A 649 3.07 -21.76 -5.30
CA THR A 649 4.42 -22.11 -4.82
C THR A 649 5.13 -20.92 -4.17
N TRP A 650 4.89 -19.69 -4.62
CA TRP A 650 5.38 -18.48 -3.96
C TRP A 650 4.78 -18.30 -2.57
N ILE A 651 3.43 -18.40 -2.45
CA ILE A 651 2.77 -18.36 -1.12
C ILE A 651 3.30 -19.48 -0.24
N GLY A 652 3.50 -20.67 -0.79
CA GLY A 652 4.11 -21.79 -0.06
C GLY A 652 5.49 -21.44 0.50
N ALA A 653 6.37 -20.87 -0.32
CA ALA A 653 7.70 -20.45 0.12
C ALA A 653 7.64 -19.38 1.22
N VAL A 654 6.79 -18.37 1.04
CA VAL A 654 6.55 -17.33 2.07
C VAL A 654 6.05 -17.92 3.39
N CYS A 655 5.16 -18.93 3.32
CA CYS A 655 4.59 -19.60 4.51
C CYS A 655 5.53 -20.64 5.13
N GLY A 656 6.58 -21.05 4.43
CA GLY A 656 7.45 -22.17 4.83
C GLY A 656 6.89 -23.56 4.51
N LEU A 657 6.02 -23.63 3.50
CA LEU A 657 5.57 -24.88 2.86
C LEU A 657 6.45 -25.20 1.65
N ASP A 658 7.69 -25.61 1.90
CA ASP A 658 8.68 -25.84 0.85
C ASP A 658 8.31 -27.03 -0.05
N ASN A 659 8.81 -27.01 -1.30
CA ASN A 659 8.72 -28.14 -2.24
C ASN A 659 7.29 -28.59 -2.60
N ILE A 660 6.35 -27.65 -2.73
CA ILE A 660 5.00 -27.97 -3.24
C ILE A 660 5.06 -28.59 -4.62
N VAL A 661 5.92 -28.08 -5.50
CA VAL A 661 6.23 -28.56 -6.85
C VAL A 661 7.75 -28.61 -6.99
N ASP A 662 8.27 -29.44 -7.92
CA ASP A 662 9.68 -29.53 -8.24
C ASP A 662 10.34 -28.17 -8.48
N SER A 663 11.32 -27.82 -7.65
CA SER A 663 11.97 -26.51 -7.65
C SER A 663 12.68 -26.19 -8.97
N VAL A 664 13.20 -27.21 -9.67
CA VAL A 664 13.86 -27.03 -10.98
C VAL A 664 12.83 -26.58 -12.03
N LYS A 665 11.63 -27.15 -12.01
CA LYS A 665 10.53 -26.74 -12.91
C LYS A 665 9.95 -25.38 -12.57
N VAL A 666 9.83 -25.06 -11.27
CA VAL A 666 9.44 -23.71 -10.80
C VAL A 666 10.47 -22.67 -11.26
N THR A 667 11.77 -22.93 -11.06
CA THR A 667 12.85 -22.05 -11.53
C THR A 667 12.83 -21.90 -13.06
N SER A 668 12.59 -22.97 -13.81
CA SER A 668 12.47 -22.94 -15.28
C SER A 668 11.31 -22.05 -15.71
N HIS A 669 10.14 -22.17 -15.05
CA HIS A 669 8.98 -21.32 -15.31
C HIS A 669 9.30 -19.85 -15.08
N LEU A 670 9.87 -19.50 -13.92
CA LEU A 670 10.21 -18.12 -13.55
C LEU A 670 11.24 -17.50 -14.51
N LYS A 671 12.23 -18.29 -14.95
CA LYS A 671 13.18 -17.87 -15.99
C LYS A 671 12.48 -17.60 -17.32
N SER A 672 11.49 -18.40 -17.68
CA SER A 672 10.69 -18.21 -18.89
C SER A 672 9.82 -16.96 -18.77
N VAL A 673 9.21 -16.71 -17.61
CA VAL A 673 8.47 -15.47 -17.31
C VAL A 673 9.38 -14.26 -17.50
N TYR A 674 10.56 -14.25 -16.89
CA TYR A 674 11.51 -13.15 -17.08
C TYR A 674 11.91 -12.98 -18.56
N LEU A 675 12.21 -14.07 -19.25
CA LEU A 675 12.66 -14.03 -20.65
C LEU A 675 11.59 -13.50 -21.60
N TYR A 676 10.33 -13.93 -21.43
CA TYR A 676 9.27 -13.67 -22.39
C TYR A 676 8.38 -12.49 -22.03
N ASN A 677 8.13 -12.27 -20.74
CA ASN A 677 7.17 -11.28 -20.27
C ASN A 677 7.84 -9.98 -19.80
N PHE A 678 9.09 -10.01 -19.30
CA PHE A 678 9.78 -8.79 -18.90
C PHE A 678 10.22 -7.98 -20.11
N LYS A 679 9.75 -6.73 -20.19
CA LYS A 679 10.10 -5.77 -21.25
C LYS A 679 10.87 -4.62 -20.64
N LYS A 680 12.04 -4.31 -21.20
CA LYS A 680 12.81 -3.13 -20.82
C LYS A 680 12.24 -1.83 -21.39
N ASN A 681 11.38 -1.95 -22.40
CA ASN A 681 10.73 -0.85 -23.10
C ASN A 681 9.43 -1.35 -23.71
N LEU A 682 8.35 -0.60 -23.55
CA LEU A 682 6.99 -0.94 -24.00
C LEU A 682 6.53 -0.10 -25.20
N SER A 683 7.42 0.66 -25.88
CA SER A 683 7.04 1.51 -27.00
C SER A 683 6.42 0.75 -28.19
N ASP A 684 6.82 -0.50 -28.38
CA ASP A 684 6.29 -1.40 -29.43
C ASP A 684 5.21 -2.36 -28.88
N HIS A 685 4.81 -2.20 -27.63
CA HIS A 685 3.79 -3.06 -27.00
C HIS A 685 2.40 -2.44 -27.15
N SER A 686 1.42 -3.28 -27.51
CA SER A 686 0.02 -2.87 -27.64
C SER A 686 -0.78 -3.34 -26.42
N ASN A 687 -1.30 -2.38 -25.66
CA ASN A 687 -2.22 -2.64 -24.54
C ASN A 687 -3.47 -1.79 -24.68
N PRO A 688 -4.59 -2.35 -25.16
CA PRO A 688 -5.85 -1.61 -25.33
C PRO A 688 -6.70 -1.55 -24.05
N GLN A 689 -6.34 -2.25 -22.95
CA GLN A 689 -7.16 -2.34 -21.75
C GLN A 689 -6.89 -1.16 -20.80
N ARG A 690 -5.83 -1.22 -20.01
CA ARG A 690 -5.46 -0.17 -19.04
C ARG A 690 -3.99 0.24 -19.25
N PRO A 691 -3.70 1.01 -20.32
CA PRO A 691 -2.33 1.25 -20.77
C PRO A 691 -1.51 2.10 -19.79
N SER A 692 -2.14 2.93 -18.94
CA SER A 692 -1.44 3.86 -18.06
C SER A 692 -0.67 3.19 -16.91
N TYR A 693 -0.80 1.88 -16.71
CA TYR A 693 -0.01 1.16 -15.71
C TYR A 693 1.47 1.09 -16.06
N ALA A 694 1.78 0.85 -17.34
CA ALA A 694 3.12 0.98 -17.88
C ALA A 694 3.03 1.09 -19.42
N MET A 695 3.70 2.07 -20.02
CA MET A 695 3.63 2.33 -21.46
C MET A 695 4.84 3.12 -21.97
N GLY A 696 4.95 3.20 -23.28
CA GLY A 696 5.99 3.98 -23.92
C GLY A 696 7.39 3.42 -23.64
N ASP A 697 8.31 4.27 -23.25
CA ASP A 697 9.71 3.90 -22.98
C ASP A 697 9.92 3.24 -21.59
N GLU A 698 8.87 3.07 -20.82
CA GLU A 698 8.90 2.39 -19.53
C GLU A 698 9.16 0.89 -19.68
N GLY A 699 9.80 0.29 -18.68
CA GLY A 699 9.92 -1.16 -18.54
C GLY A 699 8.81 -1.75 -17.69
N GLY A 700 8.52 -3.05 -17.84
CA GLY A 700 7.53 -3.74 -17.01
C GLY A 700 7.40 -5.23 -17.34
N LEU A 701 6.76 -5.97 -16.42
CA LEU A 701 6.48 -7.40 -16.58
C LEU A 701 5.04 -7.60 -17.05
N LEU A 702 4.84 -8.05 -18.29
CA LEU A 702 3.53 -8.41 -18.84
C LEU A 702 2.92 -9.58 -18.05
N LEU A 703 1.59 -9.60 -17.92
CA LEU A 703 0.91 -10.71 -17.23
C LEU A 703 0.99 -12.03 -18.00
N CYS A 704 0.90 -12.02 -19.32
CA CYS A 704 0.99 -13.24 -20.11
C CYS A 704 1.52 -12.98 -21.53
N SER A 705 2.34 -13.89 -22.06
CA SER A 705 2.74 -13.90 -23.46
C SER A 705 2.66 -15.30 -24.05
N TRP A 706 2.70 -15.41 -25.41
CA TRP A 706 2.61 -16.69 -26.13
C TRP A 706 3.86 -16.91 -26.99
N PRO A 707 5.03 -17.13 -26.38
CA PRO A 707 6.29 -17.25 -27.14
C PRO A 707 6.33 -18.44 -28.08
N LYS A 708 5.54 -19.50 -27.80
CA LYS A 708 5.44 -20.71 -28.64
C LYS A 708 4.16 -20.76 -29.47
N GLY A 709 3.46 -19.63 -29.59
CA GLY A 709 2.17 -19.55 -30.28
C GLY A 709 1.01 -20.11 -29.47
N GLY A 710 -0.17 -20.19 -30.09
CA GLY A 710 -1.38 -20.70 -29.43
C GLY A 710 -2.20 -19.61 -28.71
N ARG A 711 -1.93 -18.33 -28.96
CA ARG A 711 -2.77 -17.23 -28.48
C ARG A 711 -4.15 -17.37 -29.12
N LEU A 712 -5.20 -17.41 -28.29
CA LEU A 712 -6.58 -17.44 -28.73
C LEU A 712 -6.99 -16.10 -29.37
N SER A 713 -8.06 -16.12 -30.18
CA SER A 713 -8.63 -14.88 -30.75
C SER A 713 -9.17 -13.93 -29.69
N LEU A 714 -9.74 -14.49 -28.60
CA LEU A 714 -10.17 -13.79 -27.39
C LEU A 714 -9.35 -14.33 -26.21
N PRO A 715 -8.09 -13.89 -26.07
CA PRO A 715 -7.18 -14.42 -25.08
C PRO A 715 -7.51 -13.91 -23.67
N PHE A 716 -6.76 -14.37 -22.71
CA PHE A 716 -6.77 -13.87 -21.33
C PHE A 716 -6.82 -12.33 -21.30
N VAL A 717 -7.87 -11.79 -20.67
CA VAL A 717 -8.28 -10.38 -20.83
C VAL A 717 -7.23 -9.37 -20.39
N TYR A 718 -6.42 -9.67 -19.38
CA TYR A 718 -5.40 -8.77 -18.86
C TYR A 718 -3.98 -9.10 -19.34
N SER A 719 -3.84 -9.98 -20.35
CA SER A 719 -2.53 -10.49 -20.79
C SER A 719 -1.48 -9.42 -21.09
N ASP A 720 -1.92 -8.31 -21.65
CA ASP A 720 -1.04 -7.25 -22.14
C ASP A 720 -0.75 -6.17 -21.08
N GLU A 721 -1.27 -6.31 -19.86
CA GLU A 721 -1.09 -5.37 -18.76
C GLU A 721 0.16 -5.64 -17.92
N VAL A 722 0.55 -4.65 -17.11
CA VAL A 722 1.64 -4.70 -16.12
C VAL A 722 1.05 -4.34 -14.77
N TRP A 723 1.13 -5.26 -13.79
CA TRP A 723 0.62 -5.05 -12.43
C TRP A 723 1.75 -5.08 -11.41
N THR A 724 1.97 -3.98 -10.70
CA THR A 724 3.11 -3.84 -9.78
C THR A 724 3.15 -4.94 -8.72
N GLY A 725 1.99 -5.34 -8.20
CA GLY A 725 1.91 -6.42 -7.22
C GLY A 725 2.36 -7.77 -7.74
N ILE A 726 2.11 -8.09 -9.01
CA ILE A 726 2.62 -9.31 -9.66
C ILE A 726 4.10 -9.16 -10.00
N GLU A 727 4.55 -7.97 -10.39
CA GLU A 727 5.99 -7.71 -10.60
C GLU A 727 6.79 -8.01 -9.33
N TYR A 728 6.38 -7.53 -8.16
CA TYR A 728 7.06 -7.80 -6.89
C TYR A 728 6.94 -9.25 -6.45
N GLN A 729 5.80 -9.88 -6.71
CA GLN A 729 5.61 -11.31 -6.44
C GLN A 729 6.60 -12.15 -7.24
N VAL A 730 6.68 -11.94 -8.57
CA VAL A 730 7.61 -12.67 -9.45
C VAL A 730 9.07 -12.35 -9.09
N ALA A 731 9.37 -11.08 -8.80
CA ALA A 731 10.71 -10.66 -8.40
C ALA A 731 11.18 -11.37 -7.13
N SER A 732 10.36 -11.36 -6.07
CA SER A 732 10.69 -12.05 -4.82
C SER A 732 10.80 -13.57 -5.01
N HIS A 733 9.94 -14.17 -5.85
CA HIS A 733 10.00 -15.60 -6.15
C HIS A 733 11.26 -15.97 -6.92
N LEU A 734 11.68 -15.17 -7.91
CA LEU A 734 12.97 -15.34 -8.60
C LEU A 734 14.14 -15.29 -7.61
N MET A 735 14.12 -14.35 -6.68
CA MET A 735 15.16 -14.24 -5.65
C MET A 735 15.20 -15.47 -4.73
N MET A 736 14.04 -16.00 -4.30
CA MET A 736 13.94 -17.26 -3.54
C MET A 736 14.52 -18.45 -4.29
N MET A 737 14.48 -18.43 -5.63
CA MET A 737 15.05 -19.48 -6.49
C MET A 737 16.52 -19.19 -6.90
N GLY A 738 17.19 -18.24 -6.26
CA GLY A 738 18.59 -17.88 -6.54
C GLY A 738 18.81 -16.99 -7.78
N GLU A 739 17.74 -16.54 -8.44
CA GLU A 739 17.81 -15.68 -9.63
C GLU A 739 17.72 -14.19 -9.24
N THR A 740 18.53 -13.77 -8.29
CA THR A 740 18.46 -12.47 -7.60
C THR A 740 18.51 -11.28 -8.55
N GLU A 741 19.44 -11.25 -9.54
CA GLU A 741 19.57 -10.12 -10.45
C GLU A 741 18.36 -9.95 -11.36
N LYS A 742 17.72 -11.06 -11.78
CA LYS A 742 16.48 -10.99 -12.57
C LYS A 742 15.33 -10.39 -11.76
N GLY A 743 15.24 -10.76 -10.47
CA GLY A 743 14.29 -10.15 -9.55
C GLY A 743 14.55 -8.65 -9.38
N LEU A 744 15.81 -8.24 -9.16
CA LEU A 744 16.19 -6.83 -9.04
C LEU A 744 15.89 -6.02 -10.31
N ASP A 745 16.05 -6.58 -11.51
CA ASP A 745 15.71 -5.90 -12.76
C ASP A 745 14.22 -5.55 -12.83
N ILE A 746 13.36 -6.47 -12.38
CA ILE A 746 11.90 -6.22 -12.32
C ILE A 746 11.59 -5.13 -11.29
N VAL A 747 12.19 -5.19 -10.09
CA VAL A 747 11.98 -4.18 -9.03
C VAL A 747 12.43 -2.80 -9.51
N ARG A 748 13.59 -2.70 -10.18
CA ARG A 748 14.08 -1.43 -10.76
C ARG A 748 13.09 -0.88 -11.79
N ALA A 749 12.64 -1.71 -12.74
CA ALA A 749 11.68 -1.28 -13.76
C ALA A 749 10.37 -0.77 -13.14
N CYS A 750 9.90 -1.40 -12.06
CA CYS A 750 8.74 -0.92 -11.33
C CYS A 750 9.02 0.44 -10.67
N ARG A 751 10.09 0.58 -9.89
CA ARG A 751 10.38 1.83 -9.17
C ARG A 751 10.74 2.99 -10.09
N ASP A 752 11.38 2.74 -11.24
CA ASP A 752 11.65 3.76 -12.25
C ASP A 752 10.39 4.43 -12.81
N ARG A 753 9.23 3.72 -12.80
CA ARG A 753 7.94 4.29 -13.18
C ARG A 753 7.33 5.19 -12.11
N TYR A 754 7.70 4.99 -10.85
CA TYR A 754 7.16 5.66 -9.67
C TYR A 754 8.20 6.61 -9.05
N ASP A 755 8.76 7.50 -9.85
CA ASP A 755 9.87 8.38 -9.50
C ASP A 755 9.45 9.80 -9.05
N GLY A 756 8.15 10.07 -8.93
CA GLY A 756 7.61 11.36 -8.49
C GLY A 756 7.36 12.38 -9.60
N ARG A 757 7.82 12.15 -10.83
CA ARG A 757 7.59 13.07 -11.97
C ARG A 757 6.20 12.87 -12.58
N ILE A 758 5.81 11.65 -12.83
CA ILE A 758 4.53 11.28 -13.47
C ILE A 758 3.61 10.54 -12.50
N ARG A 759 4.16 9.61 -11.72
CA ARG A 759 3.41 8.84 -10.72
C ARG A 759 3.94 9.11 -9.31
N ASN A 760 3.02 9.05 -8.33
CA ASN A 760 3.39 9.17 -6.93
C ASN A 760 4.18 7.93 -6.47
N PRO A 761 5.40 8.08 -5.95
CA PRO A 761 6.21 6.96 -5.45
C PRO A 761 5.55 6.16 -4.33
N PHE A 762 4.61 6.76 -3.62
CA PHE A 762 3.94 6.21 -2.44
C PHE A 762 2.48 5.83 -2.71
N ASP A 763 2.12 5.68 -3.99
CA ASP A 763 0.78 5.32 -4.45
C ASP A 763 0.92 4.47 -5.72
N GLU A 764 1.22 3.21 -5.54
CA GLU A 764 1.20 2.24 -6.64
C GLU A 764 -0.23 1.81 -6.89
N TYR A 765 -0.69 1.93 -8.12
CA TYR A 765 -2.06 1.65 -8.50
C TYR A 765 -2.18 0.52 -9.53
N GLU A 766 -3.33 -0.17 -9.43
CA GLU A 766 -3.79 -1.17 -10.39
C GLU A 766 -5.27 -0.87 -10.69
N CYS A 767 -6.23 -1.50 -10.03
CA CYS A 767 -7.63 -1.09 -10.10
C CYS A 767 -7.94 -0.07 -8.98
N GLY A 768 -7.20 1.03 -8.94
CA GLY A 768 -7.30 2.09 -7.93
C GLY A 768 -5.95 2.45 -7.28
N HIS A 769 -5.96 3.54 -6.54
CA HIS A 769 -4.86 4.05 -5.74
C HIS A 769 -4.58 3.14 -4.55
N TRP A 770 -3.33 3.11 -4.06
CA TRP A 770 -2.90 2.29 -2.90
C TRP A 770 -3.43 0.87 -2.96
N TYR A 771 -3.19 0.20 -4.08
CA TYR A 771 -3.74 -1.12 -4.35
C TYR A 771 -3.03 -2.20 -3.53
N ALA A 772 -3.79 -2.99 -2.78
CA ALA A 772 -3.29 -3.92 -1.77
C ALA A 772 -2.30 -4.96 -2.31
N ARG A 773 -2.44 -5.41 -3.57
CA ARG A 773 -1.55 -6.37 -4.22
C ARG A 773 -0.09 -5.92 -4.21
N ALA A 774 0.19 -4.62 -4.29
CA ALA A 774 1.56 -4.07 -4.26
C ALA A 774 2.30 -4.33 -2.93
N MET A 775 1.59 -4.68 -1.84
CA MET A 775 2.22 -5.15 -0.60
C MET A 775 2.90 -6.52 -0.73
N SER A 776 2.85 -7.19 -1.89
CA SER A 776 3.72 -8.30 -2.23
C SER A 776 5.20 -7.92 -2.21
N SER A 777 5.50 -6.62 -2.35
CA SER A 777 6.85 -6.06 -2.18
C SER A 777 7.50 -6.41 -0.83
N TYR A 778 6.71 -6.62 0.24
CA TYR A 778 7.26 -7.03 1.53
C TYR A 778 7.97 -8.39 1.48
N ALA A 779 7.52 -9.31 0.62
CA ALA A 779 8.17 -10.59 0.41
C ALA A 779 9.57 -10.48 -0.22
N LEU A 780 9.97 -9.31 -0.74
CA LEU A 780 11.34 -9.06 -1.17
C LEU A 780 12.35 -9.22 -0.03
N LEU A 781 11.96 -8.94 1.24
CA LEU A 781 12.82 -9.21 2.40
C LEU A 781 13.19 -10.70 2.46
N GLN A 782 12.18 -11.57 2.43
CA GLN A 782 12.39 -13.02 2.45
C GLN A 782 13.08 -13.51 1.18
N GLY A 783 12.64 -12.99 0.01
CA GLY A 783 13.21 -13.38 -1.28
C GLY A 783 14.71 -13.07 -1.40
N TYR A 784 15.12 -11.90 -0.91
CA TYR A 784 16.54 -11.49 -0.99
C TYR A 784 17.43 -12.13 0.06
N THR A 785 16.88 -12.34 1.27
CA THR A 785 17.67 -12.79 2.43
C THR A 785 17.53 -14.27 2.77
N GLY A 786 16.46 -14.92 2.32
CA GLY A 786 16.10 -16.27 2.73
C GLY A 786 15.67 -16.37 4.20
N VAL A 787 15.40 -15.25 4.89
CA VAL A 787 15.07 -15.25 6.32
C VAL A 787 13.60 -15.56 6.53
N ARG A 788 13.32 -16.52 7.41
CA ARG A 788 11.97 -16.86 7.86
C ARG A 788 12.00 -17.31 9.33
N TYR A 789 11.13 -16.76 10.15
CA TYR A 789 10.94 -17.20 11.53
C TYR A 789 9.71 -18.08 11.66
N ASP A 790 9.84 -19.13 12.43
CA ASP A 790 8.79 -20.08 12.79
C ASP A 790 8.56 -20.04 14.31
N ALA A 791 7.43 -19.46 14.72
CA ALA A 791 7.10 -19.29 16.13
C ALA A 791 6.70 -20.62 16.82
N VAL A 792 6.21 -21.61 16.07
CA VAL A 792 5.80 -22.92 16.62
C VAL A 792 7.04 -23.71 17.07
N THR A 793 8.09 -23.77 16.25
CA THR A 793 9.35 -24.44 16.57
C THR A 793 10.36 -23.51 17.22
N GLN A 794 10.14 -22.19 17.17
CA GLN A 794 11.05 -21.12 17.60
C GLN A 794 12.39 -21.18 16.85
N GLU A 795 12.32 -21.39 15.54
CA GLU A 795 13.46 -21.53 14.66
C GLU A 795 13.57 -20.33 13.71
N MET A 796 14.79 -19.82 13.57
CA MET A 796 15.12 -18.82 12.57
C MET A 796 15.82 -19.50 11.39
N HIS A 797 15.14 -19.60 10.27
CA HIS A 797 15.69 -20.15 9.03
C HIS A 797 16.39 -19.05 8.23
N ILE A 798 17.57 -19.32 7.71
CA ILE A 798 18.32 -18.45 6.80
C ILE A 798 18.81 -19.29 5.63
N ASP A 799 18.19 -19.12 4.47
CA ASP A 799 18.58 -19.74 3.20
C ASP A 799 19.10 -18.64 2.26
N SER A 800 20.29 -18.13 2.60
CA SER A 800 20.82 -16.92 1.95
C SER A 800 21.84 -17.23 0.87
N HIS A 801 21.69 -16.59 -0.28
CA HIS A 801 22.64 -16.63 -1.40
C HIS A 801 23.53 -15.38 -1.51
N ILE A 802 23.50 -14.46 -0.52
CA ILE A 802 24.13 -13.13 -0.60
C ILE A 802 25.29 -12.88 0.38
N GLY A 803 25.74 -13.88 1.14
CA GLY A 803 26.82 -13.72 2.15
C GLY A 803 26.36 -12.95 3.40
N ASP A 804 27.22 -12.07 3.94
CA ASP A 804 26.89 -11.25 5.12
C ASP A 804 25.84 -10.18 4.78
N PHE A 805 24.83 -10.03 5.64
CA PHE A 805 23.78 -9.04 5.50
C PHE A 805 23.12 -8.68 6.82
N THR A 806 22.44 -7.55 6.85
CA THR A 806 21.54 -7.11 7.92
C THR A 806 20.18 -6.76 7.30
N SER A 807 19.09 -7.28 7.88
CA SER A 807 17.72 -7.06 7.41
C SER A 807 16.75 -6.89 8.57
N PHE A 808 15.60 -6.29 8.31
CA PHE A 808 14.50 -6.17 9.26
C PHE A 808 13.74 -7.49 9.38
N ILE A 809 13.28 -7.81 10.61
CA ILE A 809 12.32 -8.87 10.89
C ILE A 809 11.29 -8.39 11.91
N SER A 810 10.03 -8.79 11.72
CA SER A 810 8.92 -8.58 12.67
C SER A 810 8.06 -9.84 12.76
N THR A 811 7.56 -10.12 13.96
CA THR A 811 6.71 -11.26 14.29
C THR A 811 5.59 -10.80 15.25
N GLU A 812 4.80 -11.73 15.79
CA GLU A 812 3.75 -11.43 16.78
C GLU A 812 4.27 -10.72 18.03
N THR A 813 5.48 -11.05 18.49
CA THR A 813 5.99 -10.70 19.82
C THR A 813 7.03 -9.57 19.81
N GLY A 814 7.50 -9.17 18.63
CA GLY A 814 8.52 -8.12 18.55
C GLY A 814 9.14 -7.96 17.18
N PHE A 815 10.10 -7.04 17.11
CA PHE A 815 10.89 -6.80 15.89
C PHE A 815 12.35 -6.44 16.19
N GLY A 816 13.22 -6.62 15.20
CA GLY A 816 14.63 -6.33 15.29
C GLY A 816 15.36 -6.46 13.97
N ASN A 817 16.67 -6.56 14.02
CA ASN A 817 17.51 -6.89 12.88
C ASN A 817 18.01 -8.35 12.96
N VAL A 818 18.06 -8.99 11.82
CA VAL A 818 18.52 -10.36 11.63
C VAL A 818 19.46 -10.42 10.44
N GLY A 819 20.37 -11.38 10.41
CA GLY A 819 21.26 -11.53 9.26
C GLY A 819 22.44 -12.45 9.50
N MET A 820 23.46 -12.23 8.68
CA MET A 820 24.75 -12.92 8.74
C MET A 820 25.86 -11.90 9.01
N ARG A 821 26.76 -12.22 9.93
CA ARG A 821 27.93 -11.38 10.27
C ARG A 821 29.16 -12.25 10.42
N ASN A 822 30.17 -12.04 9.57
CA ASN A 822 31.36 -12.91 9.48
C ASN A 822 31.03 -14.41 9.25
N GLY A 823 29.98 -14.68 8.47
CA GLY A 823 29.48 -16.02 8.18
C GLY A 823 28.67 -16.67 9.31
N GLU A 824 28.39 -15.96 10.41
CA GLU A 824 27.60 -16.46 11.53
C GLU A 824 26.22 -15.74 11.57
N PRO A 825 25.12 -16.45 11.86
CA PRO A 825 23.80 -15.86 11.98
C PRO A 825 23.69 -15.04 13.27
N PHE A 826 22.91 -13.95 13.22
CA PHE A 826 22.63 -13.11 14.39
C PHE A 826 21.19 -12.61 14.40
N TYR A 827 20.72 -12.23 15.58
CA TYR A 827 19.49 -11.48 15.81
C TYR A 827 19.74 -10.40 16.88
N ASP A 828 19.46 -9.15 16.52
CA ASP A 828 19.54 -7.99 17.40
C ASP A 828 18.10 -7.47 17.66
N GLY A 829 17.50 -7.85 18.80
CA GLY A 829 16.16 -7.45 19.19
C GLY A 829 16.08 -5.97 19.53
N ALA A 830 15.05 -5.27 19.05
CA ALA A 830 14.85 -3.84 19.27
C ALA A 830 13.57 -3.52 20.06
N PHE A 831 12.50 -4.27 19.81
CA PHE A 831 11.21 -4.09 20.48
C PHE A 831 10.54 -5.43 20.73
N GLY A 832 9.97 -5.62 21.93
CA GLY A 832 9.43 -6.93 22.32
C GLY A 832 10.52 -8.00 22.42
N GLU A 833 10.13 -9.27 22.25
CA GLU A 833 11.07 -10.37 22.30
C GLU A 833 10.70 -11.45 21.27
N ILE A 834 11.64 -11.81 20.39
CA ILE A 834 11.53 -12.97 19.50
C ILE A 834 12.41 -14.08 20.10
N ILE A 835 11.78 -15.16 20.55
CA ILE A 835 12.49 -16.29 21.15
C ILE A 835 13.04 -17.18 20.05
N ILE A 836 14.37 -17.25 19.90
CA ILE A 836 15.03 -18.09 18.91
C ILE A 836 15.77 -19.22 19.64
N ARG A 837 15.31 -20.46 19.48
CA ARG A 837 15.99 -21.65 20.04
C ARG A 837 17.18 -22.06 19.21
N ARG A 838 17.07 -21.92 17.90
CA ARG A 838 18.17 -22.23 16.97
C ARG A 838 18.02 -21.50 15.64
N PHE A 839 19.17 -21.30 15.00
CA PHE A 839 19.25 -20.92 13.60
C PHE A 839 19.37 -22.18 12.73
N ILE A 840 18.61 -22.24 11.65
CA ILE A 840 18.66 -23.27 10.62
C ILE A 840 19.29 -22.63 9.39
N MET A 841 20.45 -23.13 9.00
CA MET A 841 21.17 -22.67 7.80
C MET A 841 21.02 -23.74 6.72
N ASN A 842 20.51 -23.40 5.55
CA ASN A 842 20.35 -24.30 4.41
C ASN A 842 21.36 -23.99 3.31
#